data_83b2bf69ab3a24fcfaa39789b60d4ce8
#
_entry.id   83b2bf69ab3a24fcfaa39789b60d4ce8
#
_cell.length_a   1.000
_cell.length_b   1.000
_cell.length_c   1.000
_cell.angle_alpha   90.00
_cell.angle_beta   90.00
_cell.angle_gamma   90.00
#
_symmetry.space_group_name_H-M   'P 1'
#
loop_
_entity.id
_entity.type
_entity.pdbx_description
1 polymer ?
#
loop_
_entity_poly.entity_id
_entity_poly.type
_entity_poly.pdbx_seq_one_letter_code
_entity_poly.pdbx_strand_id
1 'polypeptide(L)'
;MKTLLSILFLFFATYGYSQSEKLFTVDRELSNSNINQIYQAKDGVIWIATEDGLNRYDGAKFSVYKHKEGNDSSLVDNNVRILFEDSKGNFLIGTQRGLQLYDPSTDLFKEIPILYETGINMSAHISTILERKNGELLIGTSGHAVYSLTLGGTEPLIKEAQLPVPSFFITYLFEDQNENLWVSTEGKGLYRIDTSGQIYHYFIGKENAWNIVTSICLDEKGNIYASNINKGIFVYDQQKDTFIPISCPILPSLPINTIYAAGQGKIYIGTIGYGIKVYDIHTQKIKESEFSFSTFDFSKADVHAITKDRAGNLWLGINGKGVMLLPATTNQFKYMGYKSVTTNKIGSNSIKAVCKDNEGTLWLGTANDGIYGIKGKNKPSLHFEHKETSNSVPSTINHIHQTADGRLWLASPLEGLAEMDPKTGLCRYYKLQDHYQNEVKNISYLTSDKNGERLWVAVMGGGVFYIDLKTGKVNRCDTFESGKEYQENYNVLHNRWVASLLYTSNNKLYIGTYDGLGCLDIPTMNFASTYGKNRIFSGSIILTLFEDEQGDIWAGTTKGLIHIGVPSCGSSLRQTSYTPLYERAGANNTICAIQGDKQHGLWISTNYGITNMDPETGTFINYYAGNGLQGNEFSKNAACTDKDGYLIFGGINGITFFRPAEITTEVKKPEVRIADFYIHNKAVKKGTRSGNHEVIETAVQEASRFR
;
A
#
# COMPACT_ATOMS: atom_id res chain seq x y z
N MET A 1 16.77 -40.60 -32.35
CA MET A 1 17.34 -39.49 -31.58
C MET A 1 16.31 -38.38 -31.52
N LYS A 2 15.45 -38.38 -30.51
CA LYS A 2 14.38 -37.36 -30.31
C LYS A 2 14.86 -36.41 -29.22
N THR A 3 15.13 -35.19 -29.59
CA THR A 3 15.47 -34.10 -28.70
C THR A 3 14.18 -33.59 -28.04
N LEU A 4 14.08 -33.82 -26.76
CA LEU A 4 13.01 -33.27 -25.91
C LEU A 4 13.34 -31.81 -25.63
N LEU A 5 12.53 -30.91 -26.18
CA LEU A 5 12.56 -29.49 -25.87
C LEU A 5 11.76 -29.27 -24.59
N SER A 6 12.45 -29.05 -23.48
CA SER A 6 11.81 -28.66 -22.21
C SER A 6 11.39 -27.19 -22.29
N ILE A 7 10.10 -26.94 -22.43
CA ILE A 7 9.49 -25.63 -22.31
C ILE A 7 9.42 -25.28 -20.83
N LEU A 8 10.29 -24.41 -20.40
CA LEU A 8 10.28 -23.80 -19.07
C LEU A 8 9.16 -22.76 -19.03
N PHE A 9 7.99 -23.14 -18.56
CA PHE A 9 6.92 -22.20 -18.24
C PHE A 9 7.29 -21.47 -16.95
N LEU A 10 7.83 -20.26 -17.07
CA LEU A 10 7.90 -19.28 -15.98
C LEU A 10 6.48 -18.82 -15.65
N PHE A 11 5.84 -19.50 -14.71
CA PHE A 11 4.62 -19.02 -14.08
C PHE A 11 4.98 -17.89 -13.12
N PHE A 12 4.83 -16.65 -13.56
CA PHE A 12 4.72 -15.53 -12.66
C PHE A 12 3.43 -15.69 -11.84
N ALA A 13 3.59 -16.15 -10.61
CA ALA A 13 2.50 -16.16 -9.65
C ALA A 13 2.20 -14.70 -9.25
N THR A 14 1.19 -14.08 -9.87
CA THR A 14 0.64 -12.83 -9.37
C THR A 14 -0.05 -13.12 -8.04
N TYR A 15 0.56 -12.75 -6.93
CA TYR A 15 -0.12 -12.72 -5.64
C TYR A 15 -1.13 -11.57 -5.68
N GLY A 16 -2.37 -11.82 -5.29
CA GLY A 16 -3.36 -10.76 -5.11
C GLY A 16 -2.88 -9.84 -3.99
N TYR A 17 -2.51 -8.62 -4.34
CA TYR A 17 -2.01 -7.64 -3.42
C TYR A 17 -3.18 -6.95 -2.74
N SER A 18 -3.21 -6.91 -1.42
CA SER A 18 -3.96 -5.89 -0.70
C SER A 18 -3.11 -4.63 -0.70
N GLN A 19 -3.51 -3.65 -1.51
CA GLN A 19 -2.94 -2.31 -1.45
C GLN A 19 -3.53 -1.62 -0.22
N SER A 20 -2.78 -0.75 0.44
CA SER A 20 -3.34 0.14 1.44
C SER A 20 -4.10 1.25 0.72
N GLU A 21 -5.27 0.91 0.21
CA GLU A 21 -6.19 1.84 -0.42
C GLU A 21 -6.83 2.77 0.61
N LYS A 22 -7.11 4.00 0.20
CA LYS A 22 -7.93 4.93 0.96
C LYS A 22 -9.19 5.24 0.17
N LEU A 23 -10.32 4.83 0.71
CA LEU A 23 -11.64 5.13 0.14
C LEU A 23 -12.21 6.37 0.85
N PHE A 24 -12.46 7.42 0.07
CA PHE A 24 -13.18 8.61 0.50
C PHE A 24 -14.66 8.47 0.13
N THR A 25 -15.54 8.67 1.10
CA THR A 25 -16.97 8.45 0.97
C THR A 25 -17.79 9.67 1.37
N VAL A 26 -19.07 9.65 1.03
CA VAL A 26 -20.01 10.73 1.39
C VAL A 26 -20.24 10.80 2.91
N ASP A 27 -20.11 9.67 3.62
CA ASP A 27 -20.34 9.64 5.07
C ASP A 27 -19.32 10.46 5.86
N ARG A 28 -18.17 10.80 5.27
CA ARG A 28 -17.07 11.46 5.96
C ARG A 28 -16.47 12.65 5.22
N GLU A 29 -16.24 12.53 3.91
CA GLU A 29 -15.37 13.47 3.20
C GLU A 29 -16.02 14.13 1.97
N LEU A 30 -16.77 13.39 1.18
CA LEU A 30 -17.25 13.85 -0.12
C LEU A 30 -18.68 14.42 -0.07
N SER A 31 -18.96 15.33 -1.00
CA SER A 31 -20.30 15.89 -1.18
C SER A 31 -21.28 14.92 -1.83
N ASN A 32 -20.78 14.03 -2.70
CA ASN A 32 -21.59 13.04 -3.44
C ASN A 32 -20.71 11.84 -3.85
N SER A 33 -21.33 10.67 -4.04
CA SER A 33 -20.65 9.42 -4.44
C SER A 33 -20.51 9.24 -5.96
N ASN A 34 -21.18 10.07 -6.78
CA ASN A 34 -21.10 10.04 -8.23
C ASN A 34 -20.05 11.04 -8.70
N ILE A 35 -18.92 10.50 -9.17
CA ILE A 35 -17.74 11.27 -9.50
C ILE A 35 -17.67 11.51 -11.01
N ASN A 36 -17.69 12.77 -11.42
CA ASN A 36 -17.58 13.16 -12.83
C ASN A 36 -16.12 13.27 -13.28
N GLN A 37 -15.27 13.92 -12.47
CA GLN A 37 -13.85 14.08 -12.77
C GLN A 37 -13.03 14.23 -11.50
N ILE A 38 -11.77 13.78 -11.56
CA ILE A 38 -10.74 14.05 -10.55
C ILE A 38 -9.60 14.78 -11.24
N TYR A 39 -9.19 15.92 -10.70
CA TYR A 39 -8.21 16.81 -11.30
C TYR A 39 -7.16 17.27 -10.27
N GLN A 40 -5.88 17.19 -10.59
CA GLN A 40 -4.82 17.80 -9.80
C GLN A 40 -4.45 19.16 -10.37
N ALA A 41 -4.72 20.21 -9.63
CA ALA A 41 -4.33 21.57 -9.98
C ALA A 41 -2.81 21.79 -9.91
N LYS A 42 -2.28 22.85 -10.55
CA LYS A 42 -0.84 23.15 -10.58
C LYS A 42 -0.25 23.38 -9.19
N ASP A 43 -1.04 23.84 -8.25
CA ASP A 43 -0.66 24.00 -6.84
C ASP A 43 -0.56 22.68 -6.06
N GLY A 44 -0.95 21.53 -6.67
CA GLY A 44 -0.90 20.20 -6.09
C GLY A 44 -2.19 19.73 -5.44
N VAL A 45 -3.16 20.62 -5.25
CA VAL A 45 -4.48 20.32 -4.69
C VAL A 45 -5.25 19.38 -5.62
N ILE A 46 -5.94 18.41 -5.02
CA ILE A 46 -6.84 17.52 -5.76
C ILE A 46 -8.26 18.07 -5.68
N TRP A 47 -8.85 18.26 -6.85
CA TRP A 47 -10.24 18.66 -7.01
C TRP A 47 -11.07 17.50 -7.52
N ILE A 48 -12.28 17.35 -6.96
CA ILE A 48 -13.19 16.26 -7.30
C ILE A 48 -14.55 16.85 -7.65
N ALA A 49 -14.89 16.76 -8.94
CA ALA A 49 -16.18 17.15 -9.50
C ALA A 49 -17.20 16.03 -9.29
N THR A 50 -18.35 16.36 -8.72
CA THR A 50 -19.43 15.40 -8.45
C THR A 50 -20.78 15.89 -8.98
N GLU A 51 -21.78 15.03 -8.96
CA GLU A 51 -23.15 15.41 -9.34
C GLU A 51 -23.83 16.34 -8.33
N ASP A 52 -23.29 16.49 -7.10
CA ASP A 52 -23.87 17.37 -6.07
C ASP A 52 -22.78 18.08 -5.27
N GLY A 53 -21.96 18.88 -5.94
CA GLY A 53 -20.94 19.75 -5.37
C GLY A 53 -19.53 19.49 -5.89
N LEU A 54 -18.64 20.40 -5.51
CA LEU A 54 -17.21 20.38 -5.80
C LEU A 54 -16.45 20.14 -4.51
N ASN A 55 -15.48 19.23 -4.53
CA ASN A 55 -14.65 18.92 -3.38
C ASN A 55 -13.20 19.29 -3.66
N ARG A 56 -12.56 19.93 -2.69
CA ARG A 56 -11.13 20.29 -2.70
C ARG A 56 -10.41 19.51 -1.61
N TYR A 57 -9.40 18.74 -1.98
CA TYR A 57 -8.58 17.96 -1.05
C TYR A 57 -7.15 18.50 -1.04
N ASP A 58 -6.68 18.98 0.12
CA ASP A 58 -5.37 19.58 0.30
C ASP A 58 -4.28 18.60 0.79
N GLY A 59 -4.60 17.30 0.83
CA GLY A 59 -3.74 16.25 1.37
C GLY A 59 -4.11 15.83 2.79
N ALA A 60 -4.81 16.67 3.54
CA ALA A 60 -5.22 16.42 4.93
C ALA A 60 -6.74 16.41 5.09
N LYS A 61 -7.44 17.39 4.53
CA LYS A 61 -8.88 17.59 4.70
C LYS A 61 -9.60 17.89 3.38
N PHE A 62 -10.90 17.72 3.41
CA PHE A 62 -11.81 18.10 2.34
C PHE A 62 -12.51 19.42 2.66
N SER A 63 -12.60 20.29 1.65
CA SER A 63 -13.51 21.45 1.62
C SER A 63 -14.57 21.19 0.56
N VAL A 64 -15.84 21.38 0.90
CA VAL A 64 -16.98 21.14 0.03
C VAL A 64 -17.60 22.47 -0.39
N TYR A 65 -17.80 22.65 -1.69
CA TYR A 65 -18.46 23.81 -2.29
C TYR A 65 -19.77 23.38 -2.93
N LYS A 66 -20.82 24.16 -2.66
CA LYS A 66 -22.15 23.96 -3.23
C LYS A 66 -22.78 25.26 -3.69
N HIS A 67 -23.77 25.17 -4.56
CA HIS A 67 -24.64 26.28 -4.91
C HIS A 67 -25.37 26.78 -3.66
N LYS A 68 -25.43 28.13 -3.53
CA LYS A 68 -26.19 28.82 -2.47
C LYS A 68 -27.07 29.87 -3.11
N GLU A 69 -28.36 29.71 -2.96
CA GLU A 69 -29.33 30.65 -3.51
C GLU A 69 -29.08 32.08 -3.01
N GLY A 70 -29.08 33.05 -3.92
CA GLY A 70 -28.80 34.47 -3.62
C GLY A 70 -27.32 34.78 -3.34
N ASN A 71 -26.40 33.86 -3.63
CA ASN A 71 -24.97 34.11 -3.49
C ASN A 71 -24.24 33.85 -4.83
N ASP A 72 -24.02 34.91 -5.59
CA ASP A 72 -23.38 34.89 -6.91
C ASP A 72 -21.90 34.46 -6.87
N SER A 73 -21.30 34.41 -5.68
CA SER A 73 -19.93 33.93 -5.49
C SER A 73 -19.87 32.46 -5.07
N SER A 74 -20.98 31.74 -5.05
CA SER A 74 -21.06 30.30 -4.88
C SER A 74 -21.06 29.57 -6.23
N LEU A 75 -21.08 28.22 -6.23
CA LEU A 75 -21.26 27.47 -7.48
C LEU A 75 -22.58 27.87 -8.16
N VAL A 76 -22.56 27.99 -9.50
CA VAL A 76 -23.77 28.27 -10.30
C VAL A 76 -24.71 27.06 -10.34
N ASP A 77 -24.16 25.86 -10.21
CA ASP A 77 -24.89 24.60 -10.14
C ASP A 77 -24.09 23.54 -9.38
N ASN A 78 -24.78 22.66 -8.66
CA ASN A 78 -24.15 21.59 -7.90
C ASN A 78 -23.57 20.47 -8.78
N ASN A 79 -24.12 20.24 -9.97
CA ASN A 79 -23.61 19.21 -10.86
C ASN A 79 -22.38 19.73 -11.62
N VAL A 80 -21.22 19.52 -11.01
CA VAL A 80 -19.92 19.90 -11.58
C VAL A 80 -19.45 18.81 -12.53
N ARG A 81 -19.21 19.17 -13.80
CA ARG A 81 -18.92 18.21 -14.88
C ARG A 81 -17.44 18.14 -15.24
N ILE A 82 -16.79 19.30 -15.37
CA ILE A 82 -15.42 19.40 -15.87
C ILE A 82 -14.62 20.44 -15.10
N LEU A 83 -13.38 20.15 -14.84
CA LEU A 83 -12.38 21.00 -14.20
C LEU A 83 -11.21 21.17 -15.15
N PHE A 84 -10.72 22.39 -15.29
CA PHE A 84 -9.59 22.70 -16.17
C PHE A 84 -8.79 23.87 -15.62
N GLU A 85 -7.47 23.78 -15.67
CA GLU A 85 -6.58 24.90 -15.37
C GLU A 85 -5.75 25.22 -16.61
N ASP A 86 -5.86 26.46 -17.09
CA ASP A 86 -5.14 26.91 -18.26
C ASP A 86 -3.65 27.11 -18.00
N SER A 87 -2.85 27.38 -19.05
CA SER A 87 -1.39 27.58 -18.96
C SER A 87 -1.02 28.74 -18.04
N LYS A 88 -1.90 29.73 -17.86
CA LYS A 88 -1.73 30.94 -17.03
C LYS A 88 -2.15 30.74 -15.58
N GLY A 89 -2.73 29.56 -15.21
CA GLY A 89 -3.19 29.26 -13.86
C GLY A 89 -4.64 29.67 -13.58
N ASN A 90 -5.43 30.00 -14.58
CA ASN A 90 -6.86 30.25 -14.41
C ASN A 90 -7.59 28.91 -14.24
N PHE A 91 -8.27 28.71 -13.12
CA PHE A 91 -8.98 27.47 -12.81
C PHE A 91 -10.46 27.59 -13.18
N LEU A 92 -10.85 26.90 -14.24
CA LEU A 92 -12.19 26.91 -14.83
C LEU A 92 -13.02 25.72 -14.34
N ILE A 93 -14.28 25.97 -14.04
CA ILE A 93 -15.24 24.98 -13.55
C ILE A 93 -16.46 25.00 -14.45
N GLY A 94 -16.66 23.88 -15.19
CA GLY A 94 -17.85 23.67 -15.99
C GLY A 94 -18.88 22.86 -15.21
N THR A 95 -20.09 23.36 -15.17
CA THR A 95 -21.24 22.74 -14.52
C THR A 95 -22.33 22.36 -15.53
N GLN A 96 -23.41 21.78 -15.04
CA GLN A 96 -24.57 21.50 -15.90
C GLN A 96 -25.28 22.79 -16.36
N ARG A 97 -25.08 23.91 -15.69
CA ARG A 97 -25.81 25.16 -15.98
C ARG A 97 -24.94 26.34 -16.37
N GLY A 98 -23.61 26.23 -16.34
CA GLY A 98 -22.73 27.34 -16.68
C GLY A 98 -21.25 27.08 -16.45
N LEU A 99 -20.45 28.10 -16.78
CA LEU A 99 -18.99 28.14 -16.64
C LEU A 99 -18.61 29.16 -15.57
N GLN A 100 -17.66 28.79 -14.71
CA GLN A 100 -17.15 29.66 -13.66
C GLN A 100 -15.61 29.67 -13.61
N LEU A 101 -15.07 30.77 -13.10
CA LEU A 101 -13.66 30.92 -12.73
C LEU A 101 -13.54 30.88 -11.21
N TYR A 102 -12.62 30.07 -10.68
CA TYR A 102 -12.29 30.06 -9.26
C TYR A 102 -11.15 31.02 -8.96
N ASP A 103 -11.33 31.87 -7.95
CA ASP A 103 -10.28 32.73 -7.42
C ASP A 103 -9.70 32.12 -6.12
N PRO A 104 -8.47 31.58 -6.14
CA PRO A 104 -7.86 30.97 -4.97
C PRO A 104 -7.55 31.98 -3.86
N SER A 105 -7.42 33.28 -4.20
CA SER A 105 -7.09 34.32 -3.22
C SER A 105 -8.27 34.64 -2.30
N THR A 106 -9.49 34.60 -2.83
CA THR A 106 -10.73 34.89 -2.09
C THR A 106 -11.49 33.63 -1.71
N ASP A 107 -11.16 32.48 -2.34
CA ASP A 107 -11.89 31.21 -2.22
C ASP A 107 -13.35 31.34 -2.73
N LEU A 108 -13.54 32.10 -3.81
CA LEU A 108 -14.84 32.40 -4.40
C LEU A 108 -14.90 32.03 -5.88
N PHE A 109 -16.09 31.95 -6.41
CA PHE A 109 -16.37 31.64 -7.81
C PHE A 109 -16.97 32.86 -8.52
N LYS A 110 -16.52 33.11 -9.75
CA LYS A 110 -17.06 34.14 -10.63
C LYS A 110 -17.65 33.47 -11.87
N GLU A 111 -18.94 33.68 -12.14
CA GLU A 111 -19.59 33.19 -13.35
C GLU A 111 -19.03 33.87 -14.60
N ILE A 112 -18.85 33.08 -15.66
CA ILE A 112 -18.54 33.54 -17.02
C ILE A 112 -19.79 33.35 -17.84
N PRO A 113 -20.58 34.40 -18.09
CA PRO A 113 -21.87 34.28 -18.78
C PRO A 113 -21.67 33.92 -20.24
N ILE A 114 -22.39 32.93 -20.71
CA ILE A 114 -22.54 32.59 -22.13
C ILE A 114 -23.87 33.21 -22.60
N LEU A 115 -23.77 34.23 -23.47
CA LEU A 115 -24.95 35.00 -23.83
C LEU A 115 -25.55 34.55 -25.17
N TYR A 116 -26.87 34.51 -25.25
CA TYR A 116 -27.57 34.49 -26.52
C TYR A 116 -27.37 35.82 -27.27
N GLU A 117 -27.66 35.85 -28.60
CA GLU A 117 -27.66 37.10 -29.37
C GLU A 117 -28.56 38.19 -28.75
N THR A 118 -29.58 37.78 -28.00
CA THR A 118 -30.51 38.67 -27.26
C THR A 118 -29.90 39.28 -25.99
N GLY A 119 -28.67 38.89 -25.62
CA GLY A 119 -28.03 39.34 -24.39
C GLY A 119 -28.47 38.60 -23.12
N ILE A 120 -29.30 37.58 -23.23
CA ILE A 120 -29.75 36.75 -22.10
C ILE A 120 -28.71 35.67 -21.80
N ASN A 121 -28.36 35.48 -20.51
CA ASN A 121 -27.44 34.41 -20.09
C ASN A 121 -28.02 33.02 -20.42
N MET A 122 -27.22 32.22 -21.08
CA MET A 122 -27.56 30.88 -21.50
C MET A 122 -27.22 29.87 -20.41
N SER A 123 -28.16 29.04 -20.01
CA SER A 123 -27.90 27.90 -19.14
C SER A 123 -27.28 26.77 -19.99
N ALA A 124 -25.95 26.77 -20.10
CA ALA A 124 -25.23 25.83 -20.95
C ALA A 124 -24.59 24.71 -20.14
N HIS A 125 -24.86 23.47 -20.52
CA HIS A 125 -24.16 22.30 -19.99
C HIS A 125 -22.73 22.23 -20.54
N ILE A 126 -21.74 22.50 -19.73
CA ILE A 126 -20.33 22.47 -20.12
C ILE A 126 -19.84 21.02 -20.07
N SER A 127 -19.45 20.47 -21.20
CA SER A 127 -19.03 19.06 -21.32
C SER A 127 -17.51 18.89 -21.34
N THR A 128 -16.78 19.87 -21.93
CA THR A 128 -15.33 19.79 -22.08
C THR A 128 -14.69 21.17 -22.20
N ILE A 129 -13.43 21.31 -21.79
CA ILE A 129 -12.63 22.53 -21.93
C ILE A 129 -11.27 22.12 -22.51
N LEU A 130 -10.77 22.87 -23.47
CA LEU A 130 -9.47 22.66 -24.10
C LEU A 130 -8.72 23.98 -24.26
N GLU A 131 -7.45 24.02 -23.86
CA GLU A 131 -6.52 25.06 -24.28
C GLU A 131 -5.70 24.51 -25.46
N ARG A 132 -5.80 25.19 -26.59
CA ARG A 132 -5.02 24.86 -27.79
C ARG A 132 -3.54 25.32 -27.63
N LYS A 133 -2.64 24.76 -28.41
CA LYS A 133 -1.22 25.16 -28.43
C LYS A 133 -1.00 26.64 -28.73
N ASN A 134 -1.92 27.28 -29.46
CA ASN A 134 -1.90 28.72 -29.73
C ASN A 134 -2.42 29.57 -28.56
N GLY A 135 -2.84 28.96 -27.44
CA GLY A 135 -3.37 29.60 -26.25
C GLY A 135 -4.88 29.91 -26.32
N GLU A 136 -5.59 29.48 -27.38
CA GLU A 136 -7.03 29.64 -27.47
C GLU A 136 -7.74 28.66 -26.56
N LEU A 137 -8.68 29.14 -25.75
CA LEU A 137 -9.52 28.30 -24.89
C LEU A 137 -10.83 27.98 -25.62
N LEU A 138 -11.11 26.69 -25.80
CA LEU A 138 -12.36 26.20 -26.40
C LEU A 138 -13.21 25.53 -25.32
N ILE A 139 -14.48 25.88 -25.29
CA ILE A 139 -15.51 25.39 -24.38
C ILE A 139 -16.52 24.59 -25.16
N GLY A 140 -16.54 23.28 -24.96
CA GLY A 140 -17.56 22.40 -25.57
C GLY A 140 -18.80 22.33 -24.68
N THR A 141 -19.96 22.37 -25.31
CA THR A 141 -21.25 22.30 -24.62
C THR A 141 -22.09 21.15 -25.13
N SER A 142 -22.98 20.64 -24.29
CA SER A 142 -24.02 19.70 -24.71
C SER A 142 -25.28 20.48 -25.02
N GLY A 143 -25.53 20.67 -26.35
CA GLY A 143 -26.72 21.36 -26.88
C GLY A 143 -26.49 22.74 -27.47
N HIS A 144 -25.28 23.35 -27.34
CA HIS A 144 -24.99 24.71 -27.82
C HIS A 144 -23.64 24.82 -28.55
N ALA A 145 -23.13 23.75 -29.13
CA ALA A 145 -21.87 23.70 -29.91
C ALA A 145 -20.57 24.04 -29.07
N VAL A 146 -19.64 24.73 -29.68
CA VAL A 146 -18.33 25.11 -29.10
C VAL A 146 -18.20 26.63 -29.04
N TYR A 147 -17.64 27.12 -27.94
CA TYR A 147 -17.33 28.52 -27.72
C TYR A 147 -15.82 28.73 -27.56
N SER A 148 -15.35 29.90 -28.03
CA SER A 148 -14.00 30.40 -27.77
C SER A 148 -14.05 31.36 -26.61
N LEU A 149 -13.15 31.19 -25.62
CA LEU A 149 -13.05 32.00 -24.41
C LEU A 149 -11.71 32.77 -24.38
N THR A 150 -11.79 34.07 -24.20
CA THR A 150 -10.61 34.94 -23.98
C THR A 150 -10.63 35.48 -22.56
N LEU A 151 -9.59 35.18 -21.81
CA LEU A 151 -9.33 35.70 -20.46
C LEU A 151 -8.21 36.75 -20.52
N GLY A 152 -8.25 37.77 -19.66
CA GLY A 152 -7.18 38.80 -19.58
C GLY A 152 -7.59 40.23 -19.91
N GLY A 153 -8.89 40.47 -20.23
CA GLY A 153 -9.50 41.79 -20.26
C GLY A 153 -10.12 42.17 -18.92
N THR A 154 -10.85 43.31 -18.90
CA THR A 154 -11.64 43.73 -17.71
C THR A 154 -12.74 42.71 -17.40
N GLU A 155 -13.28 42.06 -18.41
CA GLU A 155 -14.26 40.96 -18.31
C GLU A 155 -13.91 39.83 -19.28
N PRO A 156 -14.20 38.55 -18.92
CA PRO A 156 -14.06 37.42 -19.84
C PRO A 156 -14.91 37.61 -21.08
N LEU A 157 -14.33 37.34 -22.25
CA LEU A 157 -15.07 37.39 -23.54
C LEU A 157 -15.28 35.95 -24.05
N ILE A 158 -16.53 35.54 -24.18
CA ILE A 158 -16.92 34.26 -24.76
C ILE A 158 -17.70 34.48 -26.04
N LYS A 159 -17.35 33.75 -27.09
CA LYS A 159 -18.00 33.82 -28.41
C LYS A 159 -18.18 32.42 -28.97
N GLU A 160 -19.25 32.19 -29.72
CA GLU A 160 -19.41 30.93 -30.44
C GLU A 160 -18.22 30.74 -31.40
N ALA A 161 -17.57 29.63 -31.32
CA ALA A 161 -16.52 29.21 -32.25
C ALA A 161 -17.20 28.68 -33.52
N GLN A 162 -16.96 29.32 -34.64
CA GLN A 162 -17.56 28.94 -35.93
C GLN A 162 -16.89 27.64 -36.45
N LEU A 163 -17.09 26.54 -35.72
CA LEU A 163 -16.58 25.25 -36.14
C LEU A 163 -17.55 24.56 -37.08
N PRO A 164 -17.09 24.04 -38.22
CA PRO A 164 -17.95 23.42 -39.24
C PRO A 164 -18.34 21.98 -38.86
N VAL A 165 -18.70 21.74 -37.61
CA VAL A 165 -19.15 20.45 -37.11
C VAL A 165 -20.67 20.41 -37.01
N PRO A 166 -21.35 19.47 -37.67
CA PRO A 166 -22.83 19.46 -37.76
C PRO A 166 -23.44 18.81 -36.49
N SER A 167 -23.04 19.26 -35.31
CA SER A 167 -23.58 18.80 -34.02
C SER A 167 -23.43 19.87 -32.96
N PHE A 168 -24.46 20.05 -32.17
CA PHE A 168 -24.46 20.93 -30.99
C PHE A 168 -24.14 20.16 -29.67
N PHE A 169 -24.11 18.83 -29.70
CA PHE A 169 -23.85 17.98 -28.55
C PHE A 169 -22.39 17.53 -28.56
N ILE A 170 -21.53 18.32 -27.96
CA ILE A 170 -20.08 18.05 -27.88
C ILE A 170 -19.80 17.25 -26.61
N THR A 171 -19.03 16.16 -26.74
CA THR A 171 -18.66 15.30 -25.60
C THR A 171 -17.21 15.47 -25.20
N TYR A 172 -16.29 15.69 -26.16
CA TYR A 172 -14.87 15.84 -25.90
C TYR A 172 -14.20 16.71 -26.95
N LEU A 173 -13.19 17.49 -26.53
CA LEU A 173 -12.30 18.29 -27.40
C LEU A 173 -10.86 17.93 -27.08
N PHE A 174 -10.03 17.75 -28.11
CA PHE A 174 -8.59 17.67 -27.91
C PHE A 174 -7.82 18.10 -29.15
N GLU A 175 -6.56 18.50 -28.96
CA GLU A 175 -5.66 18.87 -30.05
C GLU A 175 -4.51 17.86 -30.09
N ASP A 176 -4.25 17.31 -31.28
CA ASP A 176 -3.18 16.34 -31.47
C ASP A 176 -1.79 17.01 -31.66
N GLN A 177 -0.75 16.19 -31.85
CA GLN A 177 0.61 16.70 -32.04
C GLN A 177 0.79 17.53 -33.31
N ASN A 178 -0.06 17.31 -34.32
CA ASN A 178 -0.07 18.01 -35.61
C ASN A 178 -1.00 19.23 -35.60
N GLU A 179 -1.47 19.66 -34.43
CA GLU A 179 -2.39 20.79 -34.24
C GLU A 179 -3.79 20.61 -34.87
N ASN A 180 -4.15 19.36 -35.21
CA ASN A 180 -5.50 19.10 -35.63
C ASN A 180 -6.44 19.15 -34.42
N LEU A 181 -7.58 19.82 -34.59
CA LEU A 181 -8.63 19.84 -33.58
C LEU A 181 -9.57 18.66 -33.79
N TRP A 182 -9.69 17.84 -32.74
CA TRP A 182 -10.61 16.71 -32.71
C TRP A 182 -11.84 17.06 -31.87
N VAL A 183 -13.01 16.84 -32.45
CA VAL A 183 -14.28 17.16 -31.83
C VAL A 183 -15.14 15.91 -31.77
N SER A 184 -15.37 15.42 -30.57
CA SER A 184 -16.23 14.27 -30.31
C SER A 184 -17.68 14.73 -30.06
N THR A 185 -18.65 13.98 -30.55
CA THR A 185 -20.07 14.33 -30.48
C THR A 185 -20.90 13.17 -29.94
N GLU A 186 -22.05 13.51 -29.36
CA GLU A 186 -23.02 12.53 -28.95
C GLU A 186 -23.85 12.09 -30.20
N GLY A 187 -23.65 10.83 -30.60
CA GLY A 187 -24.40 10.18 -31.66
C GLY A 187 -23.92 10.40 -33.10
N LYS A 188 -23.00 11.34 -33.35
CA LYS A 188 -22.45 11.62 -34.69
C LYS A 188 -20.98 11.20 -34.86
N GLY A 189 -20.36 10.61 -33.86
CA GLY A 189 -18.96 10.16 -33.90
C GLY A 189 -17.96 11.28 -33.68
N LEU A 190 -16.84 11.21 -34.38
CA LEU A 190 -15.66 12.05 -34.16
C LEU A 190 -15.31 12.83 -35.43
N TYR A 191 -15.00 14.11 -35.28
CA TYR A 191 -14.55 14.99 -36.35
C TYR A 191 -13.10 15.42 -36.09
N ARG A 192 -12.30 15.48 -37.16
CA ARG A 192 -10.97 16.10 -37.16
C ARG A 192 -11.01 17.31 -38.07
N ILE A 193 -10.57 18.44 -37.57
CA ILE A 193 -10.36 19.67 -38.32
C ILE A 193 -8.87 19.90 -38.39
N ASP A 194 -8.29 19.87 -39.59
CA ASP A 194 -6.87 20.08 -39.77
C ASP A 194 -6.49 21.57 -39.75
N THR A 195 -5.19 21.89 -39.80
CA THR A 195 -4.69 23.26 -39.80
C THR A 195 -5.09 24.09 -41.00
N SER A 196 -5.55 23.46 -42.10
CA SER A 196 -6.12 24.14 -43.28
C SER A 196 -7.63 24.41 -43.14
N GLY A 197 -8.27 23.88 -42.08
CA GLY A 197 -9.72 23.95 -41.88
C GLY A 197 -10.51 22.83 -42.59
N GLN A 198 -9.81 21.85 -43.21
CA GLN A 198 -10.48 20.69 -43.81
C GLN A 198 -11.03 19.76 -42.75
N ILE A 199 -12.28 19.28 -42.94
CA ILE A 199 -12.98 18.41 -42.00
C ILE A 199 -12.90 16.97 -42.47
N TYR A 200 -12.65 16.07 -41.54
CA TYR A 200 -12.70 14.63 -41.68
C TYR A 200 -13.68 14.06 -40.67
N HIS A 201 -14.48 13.08 -41.05
CA HIS A 201 -15.49 12.50 -40.21
C HIS A 201 -15.24 11.00 -40.01
N TYR A 202 -15.26 10.55 -38.74
CA TYR A 202 -14.99 9.17 -38.35
C TYR A 202 -16.14 8.59 -37.54
N PHE A 203 -16.56 7.40 -37.90
CA PHE A 203 -17.42 6.57 -37.05
C PHE A 203 -16.58 5.57 -36.27
N ILE A 204 -16.72 5.57 -34.94
CA ILE A 204 -16.06 4.60 -34.08
C ILE A 204 -16.89 3.30 -34.08
N GLY A 205 -16.54 2.36 -34.94
CA GLY A 205 -17.28 1.12 -35.22
C GLY A 205 -18.16 1.19 -36.46
N LYS A 206 -19.37 0.58 -36.47
CA LYS A 206 -20.23 0.54 -37.66
C LYS A 206 -20.88 1.88 -37.95
N GLU A 207 -20.88 2.25 -39.22
CA GLU A 207 -21.63 3.36 -39.77
C GLU A 207 -23.15 3.19 -39.49
N ASN A 208 -23.86 4.26 -39.29
CA ASN A 208 -25.32 4.31 -39.01
C ASN A 208 -25.77 3.83 -37.60
N ALA A 209 -24.89 3.51 -36.67
CA ALA A 209 -25.26 3.30 -35.29
C ALA A 209 -25.10 4.59 -34.47
N TRP A 210 -25.90 4.78 -33.42
CA TRP A 210 -25.71 5.86 -32.45
C TRP A 210 -24.28 5.82 -31.90
N ASN A 211 -23.48 6.79 -32.33
CA ASN A 211 -22.03 6.75 -32.19
C ASN A 211 -21.56 7.68 -31.06
N ILE A 212 -21.51 7.16 -29.83
CA ILE A 212 -21.11 7.92 -28.64
C ILE A 212 -19.67 7.57 -28.31
N VAL A 213 -18.79 8.55 -28.51
CA VAL A 213 -17.39 8.47 -28.05
C VAL A 213 -17.34 8.98 -26.63
N THR A 214 -17.00 8.10 -25.69
CA THR A 214 -17.04 8.40 -24.25
C THR A 214 -15.75 9.05 -23.76
N SER A 215 -14.61 8.64 -24.30
CA SER A 215 -13.31 9.16 -23.86
C SER A 215 -12.26 8.99 -24.95
N ILE A 216 -11.27 9.88 -24.95
CA ILE A 216 -10.11 9.84 -25.83
C ILE A 216 -8.86 10.00 -24.98
N CYS A 217 -7.79 9.26 -25.29
CA CYS A 217 -6.48 9.46 -24.67
C CYS A 217 -5.36 9.28 -25.69
N LEU A 218 -4.19 9.85 -25.38
CA LEU A 218 -2.97 9.67 -26.15
C LEU A 218 -1.96 8.86 -25.33
N ASP A 219 -1.28 7.92 -25.99
CA ASP A 219 -0.15 7.26 -25.36
C ASP A 219 1.11 8.14 -25.39
N GLU A 220 2.19 7.65 -24.82
CA GLU A 220 3.50 8.35 -24.75
C GLU A 220 4.12 8.64 -26.13
N LYS A 221 3.66 7.95 -27.18
CA LYS A 221 4.09 8.13 -28.58
C LYS A 221 3.18 9.05 -29.38
N GLY A 222 2.08 9.51 -28.76
CA GLY A 222 1.05 10.33 -29.40
C GLY A 222 0.05 9.55 -30.24
N ASN A 223 -0.04 8.23 -30.11
CA ASN A 223 -1.12 7.47 -30.73
C ASN A 223 -2.43 7.78 -30.04
N ILE A 224 -3.48 7.98 -30.86
CA ILE A 224 -4.82 8.37 -30.39
C ILE A 224 -5.65 7.11 -30.17
N TYR A 225 -6.22 6.97 -28.98
CA TYR A 225 -7.16 5.93 -28.62
C TYR A 225 -8.52 6.56 -28.32
N ALA A 226 -9.58 5.97 -28.83
CA ALA A 226 -10.96 6.40 -28.59
C ALA A 226 -11.80 5.23 -28.08
N SER A 227 -12.69 5.48 -27.14
CA SER A 227 -13.64 4.50 -26.64
C SER A 227 -15.06 4.84 -27.10
N ASN A 228 -15.82 3.80 -27.42
CA ASN A 228 -17.25 3.89 -27.65
C ASN A 228 -17.98 3.10 -26.57
N ILE A 229 -19.06 3.65 -26.04
CA ILE A 229 -19.76 3.11 -24.88
C ILE A 229 -20.14 1.62 -25.02
N ASN A 230 -20.48 1.16 -26.21
CA ASN A 230 -20.97 -0.19 -26.47
C ASN A 230 -20.19 -0.97 -27.54
N LYS A 231 -19.03 -0.43 -28.00
CA LYS A 231 -18.30 -1.03 -29.14
C LYS A 231 -16.81 -1.28 -28.82
N GLY A 232 -16.34 -0.90 -27.62
CA GLY A 232 -14.97 -1.13 -27.19
C GLY A 232 -14.03 0.04 -27.46
N ILE A 233 -12.75 -0.26 -27.63
CA ILE A 233 -11.67 0.70 -27.84
C ILE A 233 -11.13 0.59 -29.25
N PHE A 234 -10.72 1.71 -29.79
CA PHE A 234 -10.18 1.86 -31.12
C PHE A 234 -8.88 2.66 -31.08
N VAL A 235 -7.96 2.35 -31.97
CA VAL A 235 -6.74 3.13 -32.19
C VAL A 235 -6.79 3.76 -33.57
N TYR A 236 -6.38 5.04 -33.66
CA TYR A 236 -6.29 5.75 -34.92
C TYR A 236 -5.08 5.29 -35.72
N ASP A 237 -5.32 4.79 -36.93
CA ASP A 237 -4.27 4.43 -37.90
C ASP A 237 -4.07 5.62 -38.85
N GLN A 238 -2.96 6.33 -38.68
CA GLN A 238 -2.63 7.51 -39.49
C GLN A 238 -2.41 7.18 -40.96
N GLN A 239 -1.96 5.96 -41.33
CA GLN A 239 -1.70 5.58 -42.71
C GLN A 239 -2.99 5.31 -43.48
N LYS A 240 -3.98 4.75 -42.79
CA LYS A 240 -5.28 4.44 -43.36
C LYS A 240 -6.31 5.55 -43.14
N ASP A 241 -5.97 6.56 -42.37
CA ASP A 241 -6.83 7.65 -41.92
C ASP A 241 -8.18 7.12 -41.38
N THR A 242 -8.11 6.13 -40.43
CA THR A 242 -9.29 5.49 -39.86
C THR A 242 -9.03 4.95 -38.47
N PHE A 243 -10.11 4.70 -37.71
CA PHE A 243 -10.03 4.04 -36.41
C PHE A 243 -10.16 2.52 -36.55
N ILE A 244 -9.17 1.79 -36.08
CA ILE A 244 -9.11 0.33 -36.08
C ILE A 244 -9.51 -0.21 -34.71
N PRO A 245 -10.44 -1.18 -34.63
CA PRO A 245 -10.84 -1.77 -33.36
C PRO A 245 -9.69 -2.57 -32.75
N ILE A 246 -9.50 -2.40 -31.44
CA ILE A 246 -8.61 -3.24 -30.66
C ILE A 246 -9.33 -4.57 -30.41
N SER A 247 -8.79 -5.63 -30.99
CA SER A 247 -9.40 -6.97 -30.92
C SER A 247 -9.33 -7.52 -29.50
N CYS A 248 -10.47 -7.63 -28.86
CA CYS A 248 -10.62 -8.36 -27.60
C CYS A 248 -12.01 -9.00 -27.54
N PRO A 249 -12.13 -10.29 -27.34
CA PRO A 249 -13.42 -10.98 -27.29
C PRO A 249 -14.37 -10.44 -26.21
N ILE A 250 -13.82 -9.88 -25.15
CA ILE A 250 -14.57 -9.38 -23.98
C ILE A 250 -15.05 -7.94 -24.18
N LEU A 251 -14.28 -7.08 -24.88
CA LEU A 251 -14.56 -5.64 -24.99
C LEU A 251 -15.88 -5.28 -25.69
N PRO A 252 -16.32 -5.95 -26.76
CA PRO A 252 -17.55 -5.57 -27.45
C PRO A 252 -18.81 -5.67 -26.59
N SER A 253 -18.76 -6.41 -25.49
CA SER A 253 -19.88 -6.60 -24.57
C SER A 253 -19.78 -5.77 -23.29
N LEU A 254 -18.66 -5.04 -23.09
CA LEU A 254 -18.44 -4.23 -21.90
C LEU A 254 -18.74 -2.75 -22.19
N PRO A 255 -19.67 -2.13 -21.48
CA PRO A 255 -19.88 -0.69 -21.57
C PRO A 255 -18.69 0.07 -20.95
N ILE A 256 -18.10 0.98 -21.75
CA ILE A 256 -16.90 1.74 -21.35
C ILE A 256 -17.28 3.17 -21.02
N ASN A 257 -16.92 3.63 -19.82
CA ASN A 257 -17.07 5.02 -19.40
C ASN A 257 -15.87 5.88 -19.81
N THR A 258 -14.67 5.39 -19.50
CA THR A 258 -13.45 6.18 -19.64
C THR A 258 -12.25 5.32 -20.01
N ILE A 259 -11.29 5.94 -20.68
CA ILE A 259 -9.95 5.36 -20.91
C ILE A 259 -8.88 6.34 -20.43
N TYR A 260 -7.80 5.81 -19.88
CA TYR A 260 -6.71 6.60 -19.34
C TYR A 260 -5.36 5.99 -19.72
N ALA A 261 -4.49 6.78 -20.37
CA ALA A 261 -3.11 6.38 -20.67
C ALA A 261 -2.26 6.43 -19.38
N ALA A 262 -1.98 5.26 -18.81
CA ALA A 262 -1.32 5.14 -17.52
C ALA A 262 0.21 5.23 -17.58
N GLY A 263 0.77 5.33 -18.79
CA GLY A 263 2.21 5.25 -19.04
C GLY A 263 2.71 3.80 -19.15
N GLN A 264 3.99 3.63 -19.51
CA GLN A 264 4.63 2.32 -19.66
C GLN A 264 3.88 1.36 -20.62
N GLY A 265 3.28 1.91 -21.68
CA GLY A 265 2.52 1.13 -22.66
C GLY A 265 1.21 0.53 -22.13
N LYS A 266 0.60 1.11 -21.10
CA LYS A 266 -0.68 0.64 -20.52
C LYS A 266 -1.78 1.67 -20.67
N ILE A 267 -2.96 1.21 -21.03
CA ILE A 267 -4.19 2.01 -21.01
C ILE A 267 -5.16 1.34 -20.03
N TYR A 268 -5.61 2.09 -19.03
CA TYR A 268 -6.68 1.69 -18.12
C TYR A 268 -8.04 1.98 -18.75
N ILE A 269 -8.95 1.02 -18.63
CA ILE A 269 -10.28 1.05 -19.20
C ILE A 269 -11.28 0.98 -18.05
N GLY A 270 -11.93 2.09 -17.74
CA GLY A 270 -13.01 2.15 -16.76
C GLY A 270 -14.31 1.70 -17.38
N THR A 271 -14.96 0.71 -16.78
CA THR A 271 -16.19 0.09 -17.30
C THR A 271 -17.38 0.37 -16.39
N ILE A 272 -18.58 0.16 -16.91
CA ILE A 272 -19.82 0.18 -16.13
C ILE A 272 -20.08 -1.24 -15.60
N GLY A 273 -19.88 -1.44 -14.29
CA GLY A 273 -20.20 -2.68 -13.61
C GLY A 273 -19.22 -3.84 -13.79
N TYR A 274 -18.02 -3.60 -14.38
CA TYR A 274 -17.00 -4.64 -14.58
C TYR A 274 -15.58 -4.19 -14.14
N GLY A 275 -15.48 -3.14 -13.32
CA GLY A 275 -14.22 -2.63 -12.80
C GLY A 275 -13.32 -2.00 -13.85
N ILE A 276 -11.99 -2.15 -13.67
CA ILE A 276 -10.98 -1.68 -14.62
C ILE A 276 -10.40 -2.86 -15.37
N LYS A 277 -10.27 -2.70 -16.70
CA LYS A 277 -9.46 -3.58 -17.55
C LYS A 277 -8.17 -2.84 -17.93
N VAL A 278 -7.14 -3.58 -18.28
CA VAL A 278 -5.84 -3.03 -18.67
C VAL A 278 -5.50 -3.49 -20.07
N TYR A 279 -5.39 -2.57 -21.01
CA TYR A 279 -4.84 -2.84 -22.32
C TYR A 279 -3.33 -2.61 -22.31
N ASP A 280 -2.58 -3.63 -22.66
CA ASP A 280 -1.11 -3.60 -22.79
C ASP A 280 -0.78 -3.41 -24.27
N ILE A 281 -0.24 -2.24 -24.61
CA ILE A 281 0.06 -1.83 -26.01
C ILE A 281 1.13 -2.73 -26.63
N HIS A 282 2.10 -3.20 -25.84
CA HIS A 282 3.20 -4.02 -26.35
C HIS A 282 2.77 -5.44 -26.70
N THR A 283 1.92 -6.03 -25.86
CA THR A 283 1.40 -7.38 -26.08
C THR A 283 0.09 -7.40 -26.85
N GLN A 284 -0.53 -6.24 -27.06
CA GLN A 284 -1.85 -6.06 -27.68
C GLN A 284 -2.95 -6.91 -27.01
N LYS A 285 -2.83 -7.09 -25.68
CA LYS A 285 -3.77 -7.90 -24.91
C LYS A 285 -4.46 -7.07 -23.84
N ILE A 286 -5.73 -7.40 -23.62
CA ILE A 286 -6.51 -6.88 -22.51
C ILE A 286 -6.50 -7.92 -21.38
N LYS A 287 -6.20 -7.45 -20.16
CA LYS A 287 -6.14 -8.24 -18.93
C LYS A 287 -7.08 -7.64 -17.90
N GLU A 288 -7.48 -8.45 -16.93
CA GLU A 288 -8.06 -7.95 -15.69
C GLU A 288 -7.05 -7.06 -14.98
N SER A 289 -7.55 -6.03 -14.30
CA SER A 289 -6.68 -5.23 -13.44
C SER A 289 -6.20 -6.08 -12.25
N GLU A 290 -4.99 -5.81 -11.80
CA GLU A 290 -4.44 -6.44 -10.59
C GLU A 290 -4.98 -5.76 -9.31
N PHE A 291 -5.87 -4.77 -9.44
CA PHE A 291 -6.46 -4.06 -8.30
C PHE A 291 -7.45 -4.96 -7.58
N SER A 292 -7.22 -5.15 -6.29
CA SER A 292 -8.07 -5.91 -5.40
C SER A 292 -8.27 -5.11 -4.11
N PHE A 293 -9.51 -4.88 -3.72
CA PHE A 293 -9.85 -4.05 -2.56
C PHE A 293 -10.52 -4.89 -1.47
N SER A 294 -10.22 -4.54 -0.23
CA SER A 294 -10.79 -5.23 0.93
C SER A 294 -12.20 -4.78 1.28
N THR A 295 -12.61 -3.61 0.77
CA THR A 295 -13.87 -2.94 1.16
C THR A 295 -15.06 -3.35 0.31
N PHE A 296 -14.85 -3.74 -0.95
CA PHE A 296 -15.90 -4.18 -1.87
C PHE A 296 -15.35 -4.97 -3.06
N ASP A 297 -16.24 -5.66 -3.79
CA ASP A 297 -15.89 -6.40 -5.01
C ASP A 297 -15.65 -5.43 -6.18
N PHE A 298 -14.39 -5.10 -6.41
CA PHE A 298 -13.99 -4.17 -7.46
C PHE A 298 -14.28 -4.68 -8.88
N SER A 299 -14.38 -5.98 -9.08
CA SER A 299 -14.72 -6.57 -10.38
C SER A 299 -16.10 -6.19 -10.88
N LYS A 300 -16.95 -5.66 -9.99
CA LYS A 300 -18.31 -5.15 -10.27
C LYS A 300 -18.42 -3.63 -10.13
N ALA A 301 -17.31 -2.94 -10.01
CA ALA A 301 -17.30 -1.49 -9.84
C ALA A 301 -17.67 -0.78 -11.16
N ASP A 302 -18.36 0.35 -10.99
CA ASP A 302 -18.67 1.29 -12.04
C ASP A 302 -17.66 2.45 -11.98
N VAL A 303 -16.66 2.45 -12.89
CA VAL A 303 -15.52 3.37 -12.86
C VAL A 303 -15.70 4.48 -13.88
N HIS A 304 -15.92 5.71 -13.39
CA HIS A 304 -16.21 6.89 -14.19
C HIS A 304 -15.00 7.80 -14.42
N ALA A 305 -14.12 7.91 -13.43
CA ALA A 305 -12.94 8.77 -13.52
C ALA A 305 -11.68 8.00 -13.16
N ILE A 306 -10.60 8.22 -13.91
CA ILE A 306 -9.28 7.66 -13.67
C ILE A 306 -8.29 8.78 -13.89
N THR A 307 -7.45 9.07 -12.88
CA THR A 307 -6.35 10.00 -13.03
C THR A 307 -5.15 9.58 -12.18
N LYS A 308 -3.97 10.03 -12.57
CA LYS A 308 -2.72 9.81 -11.83
C LYS A 308 -2.17 11.16 -11.41
N ASP A 309 -1.92 11.33 -10.12
CA ASP A 309 -1.31 12.56 -9.65
C ASP A 309 0.20 12.61 -9.95
N ARG A 310 0.83 13.76 -9.71
CA ARG A 310 2.27 13.98 -9.98
C ARG A 310 3.18 13.11 -9.11
N ALA A 311 2.69 12.64 -7.95
CA ALA A 311 3.41 11.69 -7.11
C ALA A 311 3.31 10.25 -7.65
N GLY A 312 2.45 10.02 -8.65
CA GLY A 312 2.21 8.71 -9.25
C GLY A 312 1.08 7.93 -8.60
N ASN A 313 0.38 8.50 -7.62
CA ASN A 313 -0.79 7.85 -7.03
C ASN A 313 -1.94 7.81 -8.03
N LEU A 314 -2.65 6.70 -8.05
CA LEU A 314 -3.81 6.52 -8.92
C LEU A 314 -5.10 6.85 -8.14
N TRP A 315 -5.90 7.72 -8.72
CA TRP A 315 -7.19 8.16 -8.20
C TRP A 315 -8.29 7.61 -9.07
N LEU A 316 -9.27 6.93 -8.47
CA LEU A 316 -10.39 6.29 -9.16
C LEU A 316 -11.70 6.83 -8.63
N GLY A 317 -12.52 7.40 -9.51
CA GLY A 317 -13.91 7.76 -9.22
C GLY A 317 -14.81 6.55 -9.47
N ILE A 318 -15.42 6.02 -8.42
CA ILE A 318 -16.26 4.83 -8.45
C ILE A 318 -17.70 5.21 -8.11
N ASN A 319 -18.58 5.09 -9.07
CA ASN A 319 -19.95 5.54 -8.95
C ASN A 319 -20.69 4.81 -7.81
N GLY A 320 -21.39 5.55 -6.97
CA GLY A 320 -22.06 5.04 -5.79
C GLY A 320 -21.14 4.58 -4.65
N LYS A 321 -19.79 4.76 -4.78
CA LYS A 321 -18.80 4.43 -3.74
C LYS A 321 -17.95 5.62 -3.32
N GLY A 322 -17.71 6.58 -4.22
CA GLY A 322 -16.86 7.74 -4.00
C GLY A 322 -15.50 7.63 -4.69
N VAL A 323 -14.44 8.06 -4.02
CA VAL A 323 -13.09 8.13 -4.61
C VAL A 323 -12.13 7.19 -3.91
N MET A 324 -11.47 6.35 -4.70
CA MET A 324 -10.41 5.46 -4.24
C MET A 324 -9.05 6.06 -4.60
N LEU A 325 -8.19 6.20 -3.60
CA LEU A 325 -6.78 6.56 -3.75
C LEU A 325 -5.92 5.32 -3.62
N LEU A 326 -5.11 5.04 -4.64
CA LEU A 326 -4.10 3.98 -4.67
C LEU A 326 -2.72 4.62 -4.70
N PRO A 327 -1.96 4.61 -3.61
CA PRO A 327 -0.63 5.17 -3.57
C PRO A 327 0.35 4.48 -4.54
N ALA A 328 1.22 5.24 -5.19
CA ALA A 328 2.22 4.74 -6.15
C ALA A 328 3.21 3.73 -5.55
N THR A 329 3.44 3.84 -4.24
CA THR A 329 4.46 3.08 -3.50
C THR A 329 3.93 1.81 -2.82
N THR A 330 2.64 1.47 -3.00
CA THR A 330 1.98 0.40 -2.23
C THR A 330 2.30 -1.03 -2.66
N ASN A 331 2.98 -1.25 -3.79
CA ASN A 331 3.23 -2.59 -4.30
C ASN A 331 4.49 -3.27 -3.74
N GLN A 332 5.20 -2.65 -2.81
CA GLN A 332 6.47 -3.18 -2.31
C GLN A 332 6.25 -4.25 -1.22
N PHE A 333 5.25 -4.06 -0.35
CA PHE A 333 4.90 -5.00 0.70
C PHE A 333 3.64 -5.77 0.35
N LYS A 334 3.69 -7.09 0.53
CA LYS A 334 2.59 -8.00 0.25
C LYS A 334 1.91 -8.36 1.56
N TYR A 335 0.58 -8.42 1.53
CA TYR A 335 -0.25 -8.71 2.70
C TYR A 335 -1.01 -10.04 2.54
N MET A 336 -1.13 -10.79 3.64
CA MET A 336 -2.05 -11.92 3.76
C MET A 336 -2.65 -11.94 5.17
N GLY A 337 -3.98 -11.99 5.24
CA GLY A 337 -4.71 -11.99 6.51
C GLY A 337 -6.22 -12.03 6.30
N TYR A 338 -6.98 -11.66 7.32
CA TYR A 338 -8.45 -11.69 7.30
C TYR A 338 -9.08 -10.72 6.28
N LYS A 339 -8.34 -9.65 5.89
CA LYS A 339 -8.75 -8.70 4.85
C LYS A 339 -8.43 -9.19 3.43
N SER A 340 -7.77 -10.35 3.29
CA SER A 340 -7.45 -10.88 1.96
C SER A 340 -8.72 -11.34 1.24
N VAL A 341 -8.85 -10.95 -0.02
CA VAL A 341 -9.97 -11.34 -0.90
C VAL A 341 -9.74 -12.69 -1.57
N THR A 342 -8.55 -13.27 -1.38
CA THR A 342 -8.13 -14.54 -1.99
C THR A 342 -8.57 -15.76 -1.18
N THR A 343 -8.52 -16.94 -1.81
CA THR A 343 -8.83 -18.25 -1.21
C THR A 343 -7.98 -18.61 0.02
N ASN A 344 -6.86 -17.93 0.24
CA ASN A 344 -5.98 -18.11 1.40
C ASN A 344 -6.30 -17.11 2.52
N LYS A 345 -7.58 -16.94 2.82
CA LYS A 345 -8.04 -16.10 3.92
C LYS A 345 -7.60 -16.73 5.24
N ILE A 346 -6.82 -16.00 6.03
CA ILE A 346 -6.53 -16.32 7.42
C ILE A 346 -7.63 -15.70 8.27
N GLY A 347 -8.09 -16.39 9.30
CA GLY A 347 -9.08 -15.84 10.25
C GLY A 347 -8.64 -14.49 10.86
N SER A 348 -9.51 -13.84 11.60
CA SER A 348 -9.31 -12.50 12.17
C SER A 348 -8.27 -12.45 13.31
N ASN A 349 -7.45 -13.48 13.45
CA ASN A 349 -6.57 -13.65 14.61
C ASN A 349 -5.16 -13.13 14.36
N SER A 350 -4.55 -12.67 15.45
CA SER A 350 -3.15 -12.25 15.49
C SER A 350 -2.22 -13.42 15.20
N ILE A 351 -1.28 -13.24 14.26
CA ILE A 351 -0.25 -14.22 13.96
C ILE A 351 0.90 -14.04 14.96
N LYS A 352 1.14 -15.07 15.75
CA LYS A 352 2.17 -15.11 16.80
C LYS A 352 3.44 -15.84 16.36
N ALA A 353 3.32 -16.76 15.41
CA ALA A 353 4.43 -17.57 14.93
C ALA A 353 4.40 -17.72 13.41
N VAL A 354 5.57 -17.70 12.79
CA VAL A 354 5.75 -17.86 11.34
C VAL A 354 6.91 -18.82 11.11
N CYS A 355 6.67 -19.87 10.31
CA CYS A 355 7.72 -20.84 9.95
C CYS A 355 7.47 -21.36 8.53
N LYS A 356 8.50 -21.40 7.69
CA LYS A 356 8.45 -22.07 6.39
C LYS A 356 9.17 -23.41 6.47
N ASP A 357 8.46 -24.49 6.22
CA ASP A 357 9.03 -25.84 6.27
C ASP A 357 9.85 -26.18 5.02
N ASN A 358 10.55 -27.31 5.07
CA ASN A 358 11.40 -27.80 3.98
C ASN A 358 10.61 -28.18 2.71
N GLU A 359 9.31 -28.48 2.85
CA GLU A 359 8.40 -28.77 1.73
C GLU A 359 7.82 -27.47 1.10
N GLY A 360 8.11 -26.32 1.68
CA GLY A 360 7.64 -25.02 1.22
C GLY A 360 6.27 -24.64 1.74
N THR A 361 5.72 -25.33 2.74
CA THR A 361 4.50 -24.89 3.42
C THR A 361 4.82 -23.77 4.39
N LEU A 362 4.08 -22.68 4.32
CA LEU A 362 4.15 -21.59 5.29
C LEU A 362 3.17 -21.88 6.42
N TRP A 363 3.71 -22.11 7.62
CA TRP A 363 2.96 -22.36 8.83
C TRP A 363 2.79 -21.06 9.62
N LEU A 364 1.57 -20.77 10.05
CA LEU A 364 1.20 -19.57 10.79
C LEU A 364 0.49 -19.98 12.06
N GLY A 365 1.14 -19.76 13.19
CA GLY A 365 0.58 -19.96 14.52
C GLY A 365 -0.19 -18.72 14.97
N THR A 366 -1.38 -18.92 15.53
CA THR A 366 -2.29 -17.83 15.93
C THR A 366 -2.36 -17.65 17.43
N ALA A 367 -3.00 -16.56 17.87
CA ALA A 367 -3.23 -16.26 19.27
C ALA A 367 -4.32 -17.14 19.93
N ASN A 368 -5.31 -17.63 19.17
CA ASN A 368 -6.47 -18.34 19.72
C ASN A 368 -7.23 -19.21 18.69
N ASP A 369 -6.63 -19.49 17.51
CA ASP A 369 -7.30 -20.19 16.40
C ASP A 369 -6.39 -21.31 15.81
N GLY A 370 -5.51 -21.88 16.64
CA GLY A 370 -4.63 -22.97 16.22
C GLY A 370 -3.62 -22.56 15.16
N ILE A 371 -3.48 -23.36 14.09
CA ILE A 371 -2.43 -23.21 13.08
C ILE A 371 -2.96 -23.28 11.65
N TYR A 372 -2.44 -22.43 10.78
CA TYR A 372 -2.68 -22.44 9.33
C TYR A 372 -1.44 -22.94 8.59
N GLY A 373 -1.65 -23.77 7.54
CA GLY A 373 -0.61 -24.21 6.62
C GLY A 373 -0.92 -23.79 5.19
N ILE A 374 -0.06 -22.97 4.56
CA ILE A 374 -0.27 -22.40 3.24
C ILE A 374 0.69 -23.02 2.24
N LYS A 375 0.17 -23.82 1.27
CA LYS A 375 0.95 -24.60 0.29
C LYS A 375 1.09 -23.93 -1.09
N GLY A 376 0.73 -22.63 -1.23
CA GLY A 376 0.79 -21.88 -2.49
C GLY A 376 -0.57 -21.46 -3.03
N LYS A 377 -0.61 -20.79 -4.19
CA LYS A 377 -1.75 -20.02 -4.70
C LYS A 377 -2.99 -20.82 -5.06
N ASN A 378 -2.82 -22.08 -5.51
CA ASN A 378 -3.91 -22.91 -6.05
C ASN A 378 -4.20 -24.14 -5.20
N LYS A 379 -3.63 -24.23 -4.00
CA LYS A 379 -3.92 -25.32 -3.06
C LYS A 379 -4.70 -24.75 -1.88
N PRO A 380 -5.73 -25.44 -1.40
CA PRO A 380 -6.45 -24.99 -0.21
C PRO A 380 -5.47 -24.88 0.97
N SER A 381 -5.62 -23.84 1.76
CA SER A 381 -4.91 -23.70 3.03
C SER A 381 -5.37 -24.79 3.99
N LEU A 382 -4.42 -25.37 4.72
CA LEU A 382 -4.74 -26.23 5.85
C LEU A 382 -5.10 -25.34 7.03
N HIS A 383 -6.12 -25.72 7.81
CA HIS A 383 -6.44 -25.07 9.08
C HIS A 383 -6.72 -26.17 10.10
N PHE A 384 -5.91 -26.21 11.15
CA PHE A 384 -6.11 -27.10 12.27
C PHE A 384 -6.50 -26.27 13.50
N GLU A 385 -7.77 -26.38 13.87
CA GLU A 385 -8.33 -25.68 15.04
C GLU A 385 -8.04 -26.44 16.33
N HIS A 386 -7.91 -25.72 17.43
CA HIS A 386 -7.83 -26.32 18.76
C HIS A 386 -9.15 -27.01 19.11
N LYS A 387 -9.04 -28.21 19.67
CA LYS A 387 -10.16 -28.99 20.19
C LYS A 387 -9.83 -29.44 21.62
N GLU A 388 -10.82 -29.65 22.44
CA GLU A 388 -10.64 -30.16 23.81
C GLU A 388 -10.27 -31.64 23.84
N THR A 389 -9.29 -32.05 23.03
CA THR A 389 -8.74 -33.42 22.99
C THR A 389 -7.26 -33.40 23.31
N SER A 390 -6.74 -34.47 23.90
CA SER A 390 -5.34 -34.56 24.36
C SER A 390 -4.29 -34.51 23.26
N ASN A 391 -4.70 -34.68 22.00
CA ASN A 391 -3.83 -34.68 20.82
C ASN A 391 -4.17 -33.57 19.80
N SER A 392 -4.94 -32.58 20.20
CA SER A 392 -5.25 -31.41 19.36
C SER A 392 -4.04 -30.47 19.25
N VAL A 393 -4.03 -29.61 18.22
CA VAL A 393 -3.08 -28.47 18.16
C VAL A 393 -3.33 -27.51 19.32
N PRO A 394 -2.31 -26.79 19.80
CA PRO A 394 -2.49 -25.76 20.82
C PRO A 394 -3.42 -24.64 20.34
N SER A 395 -4.16 -24.03 21.26
CA SER A 395 -5.01 -22.86 20.97
C SER A 395 -4.16 -21.63 20.60
N THR A 396 -3.11 -21.39 21.37
CA THR A 396 -2.14 -20.30 21.19
C THR A 396 -0.78 -20.86 20.85
N ILE A 397 -0.15 -20.37 19.77
CA ILE A 397 1.16 -20.84 19.32
C ILE A 397 2.11 -19.64 19.22
N ASN A 398 3.08 -19.58 20.15
CA ASN A 398 4.06 -18.51 20.21
C ASN A 398 5.26 -18.69 19.29
N HIS A 399 5.62 -19.95 18.99
CA HIS A 399 6.73 -20.26 18.09
C HIS A 399 6.51 -21.60 17.39
N ILE A 400 7.02 -21.72 16.15
CA ILE A 400 7.01 -22.92 15.34
C ILE A 400 8.43 -23.17 14.88
N HIS A 401 8.91 -24.41 15.02
CA HIS A 401 10.24 -24.80 14.57
C HIS A 401 10.22 -26.16 13.87
N GLN A 402 10.90 -26.26 12.73
CA GLN A 402 11.12 -27.54 12.07
C GLN A 402 12.56 -28.00 12.34
N THR A 403 12.71 -29.19 12.88
CA THR A 403 14.03 -29.83 13.08
C THR A 403 14.57 -30.43 11.77
N ALA A 404 15.86 -30.71 11.69
CA ALA A 404 16.53 -31.22 10.49
C ALA A 404 15.95 -32.56 9.97
N ASP A 405 15.37 -33.36 10.85
CA ASP A 405 14.67 -34.61 10.54
C ASP A 405 13.24 -34.42 10.01
N GLY A 406 12.80 -33.14 9.86
CA GLY A 406 11.53 -32.77 9.28
C GLY A 406 10.37 -32.69 10.27
N ARG A 407 10.55 -33.00 11.55
CA ARG A 407 9.51 -32.88 12.59
C ARG A 407 9.15 -31.42 12.86
N LEU A 408 7.85 -31.16 12.99
CA LEU A 408 7.33 -29.81 13.27
C LEU A 408 6.95 -29.67 14.74
N TRP A 409 7.52 -28.66 15.39
CA TRP A 409 7.38 -28.42 16.82
C TRP A 409 6.64 -27.11 17.08
N LEU A 410 5.69 -27.14 18.01
CA LEU A 410 4.85 -26.03 18.40
C LEU A 410 5.10 -25.64 19.86
N ALA A 411 5.36 -24.38 20.09
CA ALA A 411 5.52 -23.78 21.41
C ALA A 411 4.22 -23.07 21.83
N SER A 412 3.61 -23.53 22.91
CA SER A 412 2.43 -22.88 23.47
C SER A 412 2.69 -22.35 24.88
N PRO A 413 2.13 -21.18 25.23
CA PRO A 413 2.18 -20.69 26.60
C PRO A 413 1.17 -21.41 27.53
N LEU A 414 0.16 -22.05 26.98
CA LEU A 414 -0.94 -22.66 27.72
C LEU A 414 -0.86 -24.19 27.75
N GLU A 415 -0.65 -24.80 26.61
CA GLU A 415 -0.65 -26.27 26.46
C GLU A 415 0.76 -26.90 26.53
N GLY A 416 1.82 -26.08 26.33
CA GLY A 416 3.20 -26.55 26.45
C GLY A 416 3.86 -26.87 25.09
N LEU A 417 4.73 -27.88 25.07
CA LEU A 417 5.46 -28.29 23.89
C LEU A 417 4.77 -29.44 23.17
N ALA A 418 4.50 -29.25 21.88
CA ALA A 418 3.88 -30.27 21.04
C ALA A 418 4.72 -30.56 19.79
N GLU A 419 4.82 -31.82 19.39
CA GLU A 419 5.25 -32.29 18.09
C GLU A 419 4.00 -32.54 17.23
N MET A 420 3.88 -31.91 16.05
CA MET A 420 2.69 -31.96 15.21
C MET A 420 2.97 -32.77 13.91
N ASP A 421 2.08 -33.67 13.57
CA ASP A 421 2.01 -34.23 12.22
C ASP A 421 1.42 -33.21 11.24
N PRO A 422 2.17 -32.70 10.24
CA PRO A 422 1.71 -31.66 9.32
C PRO A 422 0.61 -32.13 8.36
N LYS A 423 0.32 -33.44 8.26
CA LYS A 423 -0.75 -33.97 7.40
C LYS A 423 -2.09 -34.05 8.12
N THR A 424 -2.07 -34.44 9.38
CA THR A 424 -3.27 -34.70 10.17
C THR A 424 -3.59 -33.63 11.19
N GLY A 425 -2.61 -32.79 11.58
CA GLY A 425 -2.71 -31.82 12.67
C GLY A 425 -2.69 -32.46 14.06
N LEU A 426 -2.50 -33.77 14.17
CA LEU A 426 -2.44 -34.44 15.46
C LEU A 426 -1.11 -34.13 16.16
N CYS A 427 -1.19 -33.89 17.47
CA CYS A 427 -0.08 -33.47 18.29
C CYS A 427 0.27 -34.53 19.35
N ARG A 428 1.58 -34.69 19.57
CA ARG A 428 2.15 -35.40 20.72
C ARG A 428 2.74 -34.37 21.67
N TYR A 429 2.30 -34.33 22.92
CA TYR A 429 2.79 -33.41 23.94
C TYR A 429 3.94 -33.98 24.74
N TYR A 430 4.90 -33.12 25.08
CA TYR A 430 6.07 -33.44 25.91
C TYR A 430 5.97 -32.68 27.23
N LYS A 431 6.05 -33.43 28.36
CA LYS A 431 6.03 -32.84 29.69
C LYS A 431 7.40 -32.31 30.06
N LEU A 432 7.47 -31.01 30.35
CA LEU A 432 8.64 -30.37 30.94
C LEU A 432 8.36 -30.16 32.44
N GLN A 433 9.32 -30.47 33.25
CA GLN A 433 9.19 -30.39 34.72
C GLN A 433 10.31 -29.54 35.31
N ASP A 434 9.94 -28.66 36.26
CA ASP A 434 10.89 -27.93 37.05
C ASP A 434 11.61 -28.86 38.09
N HIS A 435 12.50 -28.30 38.89
CA HIS A 435 13.23 -29.09 39.92
C HIS A 435 12.33 -29.58 41.04
N TYR A 436 11.10 -29.01 41.18
CA TYR A 436 10.09 -29.47 42.12
C TYR A 436 9.12 -30.49 41.51
N GLN A 437 9.41 -30.96 40.28
CA GLN A 437 8.57 -31.87 39.47
C GLN A 437 7.22 -31.28 39.05
N ASN A 438 7.03 -29.95 39.17
CA ASN A 438 5.88 -29.28 38.64
C ASN A 438 5.98 -29.17 37.12
N GLU A 439 4.88 -29.38 36.41
CA GLU A 439 4.82 -29.21 34.98
C GLU A 439 4.91 -27.72 34.61
N VAL A 440 5.82 -27.39 33.68
CA VAL A 440 5.99 -26.03 33.13
C VAL A 440 5.56 -26.01 31.67
N LYS A 441 4.65 -25.09 31.32
CA LYS A 441 3.99 -25.04 30.01
C LYS A 441 4.25 -23.77 29.22
N ASN A 442 4.65 -22.66 29.85
CA ASN A 442 4.76 -21.37 29.21
C ASN A 442 6.00 -21.31 28.29
N ILE A 443 5.87 -21.92 27.08
CA ILE A 443 6.98 -21.99 26.13
C ILE A 443 6.98 -20.76 25.24
N SER A 444 8.12 -20.08 25.17
CA SER A 444 8.30 -18.83 24.43
C SER A 444 8.99 -19.02 23.08
N TYR A 445 9.98 -19.92 22.99
CA TYR A 445 10.81 -20.06 21.81
C TYR A 445 11.40 -21.47 21.64
N LEU A 446 11.68 -21.86 20.40
CA LEU A 446 12.32 -23.13 20.03
C LEU A 446 13.46 -22.89 19.04
N THR A 447 14.56 -23.61 19.19
CA THR A 447 15.63 -23.70 18.20
C THR A 447 16.28 -25.08 18.26
N SER A 448 17.03 -25.49 17.24
CA SER A 448 17.76 -26.77 17.25
C SER A 448 19.23 -26.53 16.93
N ASP A 449 20.08 -27.46 17.33
CA ASP A 449 21.47 -27.47 16.89
C ASP A 449 21.62 -27.86 15.41
N LYS A 450 22.76 -27.52 14.80
CA LYS A 450 23.02 -27.79 13.37
C LYS A 450 23.01 -29.29 13.04
N ASN A 451 23.40 -30.13 14.01
CA ASN A 451 23.51 -31.57 13.82
C ASN A 451 22.15 -32.28 13.97
N GLY A 452 21.09 -31.53 14.35
CA GLY A 452 19.76 -32.09 14.58
C GLY A 452 19.71 -33.08 15.75
N GLU A 453 20.58 -32.94 16.74
CA GLU A 453 20.62 -33.84 17.89
C GLU A 453 19.72 -33.37 19.02
N ARG A 454 19.57 -32.04 19.18
CA ARG A 454 18.83 -31.44 20.29
C ARG A 454 17.85 -30.39 19.79
N LEU A 455 16.65 -30.40 20.37
CA LEU A 455 15.71 -29.28 20.30
C LEU A 455 15.81 -28.49 21.60
N TRP A 456 16.19 -27.23 21.52
CA TRP A 456 16.28 -26.30 22.64
C TRP A 456 14.95 -25.58 22.86
N VAL A 457 14.50 -25.52 24.11
CA VAL A 457 13.17 -25.04 24.50
C VAL A 457 13.33 -23.94 25.53
N ALA A 458 12.89 -22.74 25.20
CA ALA A 458 12.81 -21.62 26.14
C ALA A 458 11.48 -21.67 26.91
N VAL A 459 11.55 -21.60 28.22
CA VAL A 459 10.37 -21.61 29.08
C VAL A 459 10.34 -20.35 29.93
N MET A 460 9.27 -19.59 29.80
CA MET A 460 9.07 -18.37 30.56
C MET A 460 8.86 -18.70 32.05
N GLY A 461 9.82 -18.29 32.91
CA GLY A 461 9.85 -18.65 34.32
C GLY A 461 10.42 -20.04 34.62
N GLY A 462 10.64 -20.89 33.60
CA GLY A 462 11.16 -22.25 33.74
C GLY A 462 12.63 -22.42 33.34
N GLY A 463 13.23 -21.44 32.65
CA GLY A 463 14.61 -21.54 32.14
C GLY A 463 14.71 -22.21 30.77
N VAL A 464 15.80 -22.97 30.54
CA VAL A 464 16.08 -23.63 29.27
C VAL A 464 16.07 -25.14 29.43
N PHE A 465 15.38 -25.80 28.51
CA PHE A 465 15.35 -27.26 28.38
C PHE A 465 15.89 -27.67 27.01
N TYR A 466 16.26 -28.94 26.87
CA TYR A 466 16.46 -29.53 25.55
C TYR A 466 15.88 -30.94 25.47
N ILE A 467 15.44 -31.31 24.30
CA ILE A 467 15.02 -32.67 23.98
C ILE A 467 16.13 -33.31 23.14
N ASP A 468 16.60 -34.46 23.57
CA ASP A 468 17.40 -35.33 22.73
C ASP A 468 16.49 -35.93 21.64
N LEU A 469 16.74 -35.55 20.41
CA LEU A 469 15.85 -35.90 19.28
C LEU A 469 15.93 -37.39 18.89
N LYS A 470 16.99 -38.10 19.30
CA LYS A 470 17.13 -39.54 19.08
C LYS A 470 16.34 -40.37 20.09
N THR A 471 16.38 -39.95 21.35
CA THR A 471 15.77 -40.72 22.45
C THR A 471 14.42 -40.17 22.89
N GLY A 472 14.11 -38.95 22.54
CA GLY A 472 12.92 -38.22 23.02
C GLY A 472 13.00 -37.77 24.48
N LYS A 473 14.18 -37.92 25.11
CA LYS A 473 14.37 -37.58 26.53
C LYS A 473 14.44 -36.07 26.72
N VAL A 474 13.65 -35.57 27.65
CA VAL A 474 13.67 -34.18 28.10
C VAL A 474 14.74 -34.00 29.16
N ASN A 475 15.60 -33.02 28.98
CA ASN A 475 16.65 -32.65 29.89
C ASN A 475 16.55 -31.15 30.23
N ARG A 476 16.96 -30.78 31.43
CA ARG A 476 17.02 -29.38 31.85
C ARG A 476 18.46 -28.89 31.76
N CYS A 477 18.68 -27.67 31.31
CA CYS A 477 20.00 -27.11 31.09
C CYS A 477 20.47 -26.24 32.24
N ASP A 478 19.56 -25.59 32.96
CA ASP A 478 19.87 -24.74 34.12
C ASP A 478 19.84 -25.57 35.43
N THR A 479 20.97 -25.96 35.92
CA THR A 479 21.05 -26.61 37.23
C THR A 479 21.03 -25.56 38.34
N PHE A 480 19.86 -25.33 38.92
CA PHE A 480 19.72 -24.56 40.14
C PHE A 480 19.61 -25.53 41.32
N GLU A 481 20.62 -25.62 42.16
CA GLU A 481 20.50 -26.32 43.45
C GLU A 481 19.72 -25.42 44.41
N SER A 482 18.56 -25.90 44.88
CA SER A 482 17.76 -25.18 45.86
C SER A 482 18.55 -25.00 47.16
N GLY A 483 18.61 -23.77 47.66
CA GLY A 483 19.19 -23.47 48.96
C GLY A 483 20.60 -22.84 48.97
N LYS A 484 21.22 -22.68 47.82
CA LYS A 484 22.43 -21.85 47.72
C LYS A 484 22.11 -20.50 47.18
N GLU A 485 22.24 -19.48 47.98
CA GLU A 485 22.21 -18.08 47.52
C GLU A 485 23.26 -17.88 46.40
N TYR A 486 22.95 -17.01 45.47
CA TYR A 486 23.78 -16.59 44.37
C TYR A 486 25.23 -16.35 44.81
N GLN A 487 26.13 -17.27 44.49
CA GLN A 487 27.57 -17.08 44.61
C GLN A 487 28.18 -16.90 43.23
N GLU A 488 29.03 -15.90 43.06
CA GLU A 488 29.61 -15.42 41.78
C GLU A 488 30.33 -16.46 40.91
N ASN A 489 30.46 -17.71 41.33
CA ASN A 489 31.25 -18.78 40.70
C ASN A 489 30.40 -19.97 40.19
N TYR A 490 29.07 -19.86 40.17
CA TYR A 490 28.22 -20.98 39.69
C TYR A 490 27.89 -20.88 38.21
N ASN A 491 27.94 -22.02 37.54
CA ASN A 491 27.57 -22.23 36.15
C ASN A 491 26.03 -22.29 36.00
N VAL A 492 25.36 -21.12 36.07
CA VAL A 492 23.90 -21.02 36.07
C VAL A 492 23.39 -19.86 35.21
N LEU A 493 22.20 -20.03 34.68
CA LEU A 493 21.47 -18.96 33.97
C LEU A 493 20.95 -17.93 35.00
N HIS A 494 21.26 -16.65 34.81
CA HIS A 494 20.90 -15.57 35.75
C HIS A 494 19.41 -15.34 35.90
N ASN A 495 18.65 -15.45 34.81
CA ASN A 495 17.24 -15.17 34.81
C ASN A 495 16.49 -16.28 34.09
N ARG A 496 15.42 -16.82 34.71
CA ARG A 496 14.64 -17.93 34.19
C ARG A 496 13.50 -17.51 33.30
N TRP A 497 13.23 -16.21 33.18
CA TRP A 497 12.25 -15.69 32.26
C TRP A 497 12.87 -15.56 30.87
N VAL A 498 12.91 -16.68 30.14
CA VAL A 498 13.57 -16.78 28.85
C VAL A 498 12.59 -16.43 27.75
N ALA A 499 12.91 -15.42 26.93
CA ALA A 499 12.06 -14.92 25.86
C ALA A 499 12.47 -15.42 24.46
N SER A 500 13.78 -15.64 24.24
CA SER A 500 14.34 -16.04 22.96
C SER A 500 15.59 -16.88 23.10
N LEU A 501 15.88 -17.70 22.07
CA LEU A 501 17.10 -18.50 21.95
C LEU A 501 17.71 -18.29 20.57
N LEU A 502 19.03 -18.34 20.49
CA LEU A 502 19.77 -18.32 19.24
C LEU A 502 20.93 -19.31 19.31
N TYR A 503 20.85 -20.38 18.53
CA TYR A 503 21.95 -21.29 18.30
C TYR A 503 22.83 -20.75 17.19
N THR A 504 24.11 -20.52 17.46
CA THR A 504 25.04 -19.84 16.56
C THR A 504 25.99 -20.77 15.81
N SER A 505 26.59 -20.24 14.75
CA SER A 505 27.55 -20.92 13.90
C SER A 505 28.79 -21.47 14.66
N ASN A 506 29.14 -20.85 15.78
CA ASN A 506 30.26 -21.20 16.62
C ASN A 506 29.90 -22.14 17.81
N ASN A 507 28.77 -22.87 17.71
CA ASN A 507 28.25 -23.82 18.69
C ASN A 507 27.99 -23.21 20.09
N LYS A 508 27.48 -21.99 20.13
CA LYS A 508 27.00 -21.35 21.35
C LYS A 508 25.49 -21.18 21.29
N LEU A 509 24.84 -21.25 22.45
CA LEU A 509 23.42 -20.91 22.59
C LEU A 509 23.34 -19.59 23.36
N TYR A 510 22.92 -18.53 22.65
CA TYR A 510 22.57 -17.26 23.26
C TYR A 510 21.13 -17.30 23.76
N ILE A 511 20.92 -16.77 24.98
CA ILE A 511 19.66 -16.88 25.72
C ILE A 511 19.18 -15.49 26.09
N GLY A 512 18.18 -14.99 25.40
CA GLY A 512 17.54 -13.71 25.71
C GLY A 512 16.57 -13.84 26.88
N THR A 513 16.84 -13.08 27.96
CA THR A 513 16.01 -13.12 29.17
C THR A 513 15.36 -11.78 29.48
N TYR A 514 14.51 -11.78 30.49
CA TYR A 514 13.89 -10.53 30.99
C TYR A 514 14.86 -9.65 31.80
N ASP A 515 16.07 -10.14 32.03
CA ASP A 515 17.16 -9.38 32.68
C ASP A 515 18.52 -9.72 32.04
N GLY A 516 18.66 -9.32 30.78
CA GLY A 516 19.89 -9.44 30.01
C GLY A 516 20.06 -10.72 29.21
N LEU A 517 21.30 -10.98 28.78
CA LEU A 517 21.69 -12.03 27.85
C LEU A 517 22.52 -13.11 28.59
N GLY A 518 22.12 -14.38 28.39
CA GLY A 518 22.91 -15.55 28.76
C GLY A 518 23.65 -16.13 27.54
N CYS A 519 24.73 -16.86 27.78
CA CYS A 519 25.41 -17.62 26.73
C CYS A 519 25.87 -18.97 27.29
N LEU A 520 25.46 -20.04 26.63
CA LEU A 520 25.84 -21.42 26.92
C LEU A 520 26.80 -21.94 25.85
N ASP A 521 27.94 -22.41 26.24
CA ASP A 521 28.87 -23.15 25.35
C ASP A 521 28.42 -24.61 25.24
N ILE A 522 27.96 -25.00 24.07
CA ILE A 522 27.29 -26.30 23.86
C ILE A 522 28.24 -27.49 24.05
N PRO A 523 29.49 -27.47 23.53
CA PRO A 523 30.42 -28.57 23.73
C PRO A 523 30.74 -28.90 25.21
N THR A 524 30.84 -27.88 26.05
CA THR A 524 31.16 -28.01 27.45
C THR A 524 29.95 -27.98 28.38
N MET A 525 28.81 -27.57 27.87
CA MET A 525 27.57 -27.31 28.64
C MET A 525 27.77 -26.33 29.79
N ASN A 526 28.70 -25.38 29.63
CA ASN A 526 29.00 -24.36 30.63
C ASN A 526 28.48 -23.00 30.20
N PHE A 527 27.89 -22.25 31.17
CA PHE A 527 27.54 -20.86 30.95
C PHE A 527 28.78 -19.98 30.96
N ALA A 528 28.91 -19.10 29.99
CA ALA A 528 30.06 -18.21 29.91
C ALA A 528 30.02 -17.17 31.03
N SER A 529 31.09 -17.16 31.89
CA SER A 529 31.21 -16.30 33.08
C SER A 529 31.24 -14.80 32.77
N THR A 530 31.62 -14.41 31.55
CA THR A 530 31.72 -13.02 31.11
C THR A 530 30.36 -12.30 31.02
N TYR A 531 29.28 -13.02 30.83
CA TYR A 531 27.94 -12.43 30.78
C TYR A 531 27.32 -12.21 32.17
N GLY A 532 27.92 -12.74 33.24
CA GLY A 532 27.46 -12.60 34.61
C GLY A 532 28.12 -11.48 35.44
N LYS A 533 29.36 -11.11 35.15
CA LYS A 533 30.11 -10.11 35.92
C LYS A 533 30.02 -8.68 35.41
N ASN A 534 29.86 -8.48 34.10
CA ASN A 534 29.64 -7.17 33.49
C ASN A 534 28.18 -7.08 33.03
N ARG A 535 27.32 -6.62 33.90
CA ARG A 535 25.89 -6.40 33.67
C ARG A 535 25.60 -5.41 32.51
N ILE A 536 26.23 -5.57 31.35
CA ILE A 536 26.10 -4.71 30.19
C ILE A 536 24.65 -4.64 29.72
N PHE A 537 23.84 -5.68 30.01
CA PHE A 537 22.43 -5.76 29.63
C PHE A 537 21.47 -5.82 30.84
N SER A 538 21.93 -5.58 32.04
CA SER A 538 21.12 -5.57 33.27
C SER A 538 19.96 -4.56 33.12
N GLY A 539 18.74 -5.00 33.41
CA GLY A 539 17.54 -4.21 33.29
C GLY A 539 17.03 -4.07 31.84
N SER A 540 17.61 -4.81 30.88
CA SER A 540 17.10 -4.88 29.50
C SER A 540 16.41 -6.22 29.24
N ILE A 541 15.17 -6.18 28.76
CA ILE A 541 14.45 -7.37 28.32
C ILE A 541 14.84 -7.66 26.87
N ILE A 542 15.49 -8.82 26.65
CA ILE A 542 15.90 -9.27 25.32
C ILE A 542 14.82 -10.16 24.73
N LEU A 543 14.13 -9.66 23.71
CA LEU A 543 12.96 -10.29 23.13
C LEU A 543 13.27 -11.18 21.95
N THR A 544 14.29 -10.80 21.15
CA THR A 544 14.68 -11.51 19.93
C THR A 544 16.19 -11.43 19.72
N LEU A 545 16.75 -12.43 19.05
CA LEU A 545 18.17 -12.55 18.77
C LEU A 545 18.36 -12.95 17.31
N PHE A 546 19.42 -12.43 16.69
CA PHE A 546 19.81 -12.74 15.32
C PHE A 546 21.33 -12.78 15.19
N GLU A 547 21.88 -13.75 14.45
CA GLU A 547 23.30 -13.84 14.06
C GLU A 547 23.44 -13.38 12.61
N ASP A 548 24.29 -12.42 12.35
CA ASP A 548 24.57 -11.97 10.98
C ASP A 548 25.62 -12.86 10.28
N GLU A 549 25.92 -12.54 9.02
CA GLU A 549 26.89 -13.30 8.22
C GLU A 549 28.34 -13.18 8.75
N GLN A 550 28.64 -12.16 9.52
CA GLN A 550 29.92 -11.95 10.19
C GLN A 550 30.04 -12.75 11.49
N GLY A 551 28.93 -13.31 11.98
CA GLY A 551 28.84 -14.02 13.24
C GLY A 551 28.61 -13.09 14.44
N ASP A 552 28.33 -11.83 14.21
CA ASP A 552 27.94 -10.87 15.24
C ASP A 552 26.47 -11.07 15.66
N ILE A 553 26.16 -10.74 16.90
CA ILE A 553 24.85 -10.96 17.50
C ILE A 553 24.09 -9.65 17.59
N TRP A 554 22.88 -9.66 17.07
CA TRP A 554 21.92 -8.57 17.17
C TRP A 554 20.82 -8.93 18.16
N ALA A 555 20.66 -8.12 19.21
CA ALA A 555 19.66 -8.34 20.26
C ALA A 555 18.60 -7.24 20.23
N GLY A 556 17.36 -7.65 19.95
CA GLY A 556 16.20 -6.77 20.00
C GLY A 556 15.61 -6.71 21.40
N THR A 557 15.44 -5.49 21.92
CA THR A 557 14.99 -5.23 23.29
C THR A 557 13.71 -4.39 23.32
N THR A 558 13.18 -4.17 24.52
CA THR A 558 12.08 -3.21 24.75
C THR A 558 12.52 -1.75 24.62
N LYS A 559 13.83 -1.48 24.53
CA LYS A 559 14.41 -0.12 24.46
C LYS A 559 15.15 0.16 23.16
N GLY A 560 15.12 -0.77 22.20
CA GLY A 560 15.83 -0.66 20.92
C GLY A 560 16.72 -1.86 20.62
N LEU A 561 17.63 -1.67 19.67
CA LEU A 561 18.53 -2.69 19.14
C LEU A 561 19.91 -2.60 19.79
N ILE A 562 20.52 -3.75 20.07
CA ILE A 562 21.87 -3.86 20.59
C ILE A 562 22.69 -4.74 19.65
N HIS A 563 23.84 -4.25 19.20
CA HIS A 563 24.82 -5.00 18.43
C HIS A 563 25.95 -5.48 19.34
N ILE A 564 26.32 -6.73 19.21
CA ILE A 564 27.36 -7.40 19.99
C ILE A 564 28.36 -8.01 19.03
N GLY A 565 29.46 -7.32 18.82
CA GLY A 565 30.58 -7.86 18.04
C GLY A 565 31.22 -9.03 18.78
N VAL A 566 31.28 -10.19 18.13
CA VAL A 566 31.88 -11.42 18.68
C VAL A 566 33.30 -11.50 18.17
N PRO A 567 34.31 -11.29 19.04
CA PRO A 567 35.72 -11.31 18.60
C PRO A 567 36.16 -12.71 18.21
N SER A 568 36.92 -12.81 17.14
CA SER A 568 37.44 -14.05 16.59
C SER A 568 38.46 -14.76 17.51
N CYS A 569 39.02 -14.10 18.49
CA CYS A 569 39.93 -14.70 19.49
C CYS A 569 40.23 -13.73 20.65
N GLY A 570 39.89 -14.10 21.88
CA GLY A 570 40.49 -13.61 23.15
C GLY A 570 40.31 -12.15 23.59
N SER A 571 39.66 -11.31 22.82
CA SER A 571 39.42 -9.90 23.15
C SER A 571 38.01 -9.69 23.76
N SER A 572 37.83 -8.60 24.53
CA SER A 572 36.55 -8.26 25.14
C SER A 572 35.49 -7.96 24.07
N LEU A 573 34.24 -8.39 24.31
CA LEU A 573 33.09 -8.11 23.48
C LEU A 573 32.95 -6.60 23.22
N ARG A 574 32.75 -6.22 21.95
CA ARG A 574 32.40 -4.86 21.59
C ARG A 574 30.88 -4.73 21.57
N GLN A 575 30.36 -3.71 22.17
CA GLN A 575 28.94 -3.40 22.19
C GLN A 575 28.68 -2.04 21.59
N THR A 576 27.68 -1.97 20.71
CA THR A 576 27.11 -0.72 20.20
C THR A 576 25.60 -0.77 20.34
N SER A 577 25.00 0.28 20.86
CA SER A 577 23.54 0.37 21.00
C SER A 577 22.96 1.28 19.93
N TYR A 578 21.91 0.84 19.29
CA TYR A 578 21.15 1.59 18.31
C TYR A 578 19.71 1.75 18.80
N THR A 579 19.21 2.97 18.82
CA THR A 579 17.79 3.25 19.08
C THR A 579 17.15 3.68 17.77
N PRO A 580 16.21 2.90 17.21
CA PRO A 580 15.48 3.34 16.03
C PRO A 580 14.79 4.67 16.35
N LEU A 581 15.10 5.72 15.57
CA LEU A 581 14.51 7.04 15.73
C LEU A 581 13.07 7.01 15.19
N TYR A 582 12.10 6.76 16.06
CA TYR A 582 10.70 7.06 15.79
C TYR A 582 10.43 8.49 16.27
N GLU A 583 10.21 9.41 15.36
CA GLU A 583 10.04 10.85 15.62
C GLU A 583 8.78 11.22 16.42
N ARG A 584 7.97 10.25 16.88
CA ARG A 584 6.80 10.53 17.73
C ARG A 584 7.12 10.30 19.19
N ALA A 585 7.08 11.36 19.96
CA ALA A 585 7.06 11.29 21.42
C ALA A 585 5.98 10.28 21.88
N GLY A 586 6.40 9.19 22.52
CA GLY A 586 5.53 8.09 22.97
C GLY A 586 5.58 6.82 22.12
N ALA A 587 6.30 6.76 21.00
CA ALA A 587 6.52 5.51 20.28
C ALA A 587 7.40 4.56 21.11
N ASN A 588 6.89 3.37 21.37
CA ASN A 588 7.60 2.34 22.08
C ASN A 588 8.59 1.67 21.12
N ASN A 589 9.89 1.73 21.41
CA ASN A 589 10.98 1.18 20.60
C ASN A 589 11.17 -0.34 20.78
N THR A 590 10.10 -1.07 21.09
CA THR A 590 10.15 -2.52 21.30
C THR A 590 10.43 -3.24 19.98
N ILE A 591 11.55 -3.93 19.90
CA ILE A 591 11.93 -4.78 18.77
C ILE A 591 11.21 -6.12 18.89
N CYS A 592 10.47 -6.51 17.86
CA CYS A 592 9.68 -7.74 17.85
C CYS A 592 10.41 -8.92 17.18
N ALA A 593 11.01 -8.70 16.01
CA ALA A 593 11.81 -9.71 15.31
C ALA A 593 12.87 -9.04 14.40
N ILE A 594 13.94 -9.77 14.10
CA ILE A 594 15.04 -9.33 13.25
C ILE A 594 15.29 -10.39 12.18
N GLN A 595 15.46 -9.96 10.93
CA GLN A 595 15.85 -10.80 9.80
C GLN A 595 16.89 -10.08 8.96
N GLY A 596 17.92 -10.79 8.48
CA GLY A 596 18.90 -10.28 7.54
C GLY A 596 18.47 -10.48 6.09
N ASP A 597 18.95 -9.62 5.21
CA ASP A 597 18.82 -9.80 3.77
C ASP A 597 20.17 -10.15 3.10
N LYS A 598 20.14 -10.45 1.81
CA LYS A 598 21.34 -10.82 1.05
C LYS A 598 22.26 -9.63 0.73
N GLN A 599 21.85 -8.41 1.00
CA GLN A 599 22.62 -7.18 0.84
C GLN A 599 23.21 -6.69 2.17
N HIS A 600 23.24 -7.55 3.20
CA HIS A 600 23.70 -7.27 4.56
C HIS A 600 22.83 -6.28 5.34
N GLY A 601 21.64 -5.92 4.81
CA GLY A 601 20.66 -5.10 5.50
C GLY A 601 19.92 -5.88 6.59
N LEU A 602 19.53 -5.19 7.67
CA LEU A 602 18.70 -5.74 8.73
C LEU A 602 17.26 -5.22 8.61
N TRP A 603 16.31 -6.13 8.63
CA TRP A 603 14.89 -5.83 8.65
C TRP A 603 14.31 -6.15 10.02
N ILE A 604 13.81 -5.13 10.67
CA ILE A 604 13.45 -5.15 12.08
C ILE A 604 11.98 -4.82 12.22
N SER A 605 11.17 -5.77 12.66
CA SER A 605 9.78 -5.50 13.01
C SER A 605 9.67 -5.00 14.44
N THR A 606 8.73 -4.09 14.66
CA THR A 606 8.50 -3.44 15.96
C THR A 606 7.02 -3.42 16.30
N ASN A 607 6.66 -2.86 17.43
CA ASN A 607 5.27 -2.54 17.75
C ASN A 607 4.77 -1.26 17.04
N TYR A 608 5.59 -0.66 16.13
CA TYR A 608 5.20 0.48 15.31
C TYR A 608 5.86 0.48 13.92
N GLY A 609 5.67 -0.60 13.15
CA GLY A 609 6.15 -0.74 11.77
C GLY A 609 7.35 -1.65 11.60
N ILE A 610 7.93 -1.62 10.41
CA ILE A 610 9.16 -2.32 10.04
C ILE A 610 10.24 -1.29 9.73
N THR A 611 11.44 -1.52 10.23
CA THR A 611 12.64 -0.70 9.96
C THR A 611 13.62 -1.51 9.13
N ASN A 612 14.10 -0.94 8.03
CA ASN A 612 15.31 -1.40 7.35
C ASN A 612 16.49 -0.62 7.91
N MET A 613 17.52 -1.33 8.35
CA MET A 613 18.75 -0.76 8.89
C MET A 613 19.94 -1.23 8.07
N ASP A 614 20.80 -0.30 7.70
CA ASP A 614 22.13 -0.57 7.18
C ASP A 614 23.12 -0.68 8.39
N PRO A 615 23.68 -1.87 8.68
CA PRO A 615 24.58 -2.05 9.81
C PRO A 615 25.90 -1.29 9.70
N GLU A 616 26.40 -1.01 8.48
CA GLU A 616 27.66 -0.32 8.26
C GLU A 616 27.54 1.17 8.55
N THR A 617 26.48 1.79 8.08
CA THR A 617 26.26 3.25 8.23
C THR A 617 25.42 3.59 9.46
N GLY A 618 24.68 2.63 10.01
CA GLY A 618 23.72 2.84 11.09
C GLY A 618 22.49 3.64 10.67
N THR A 619 22.22 3.77 9.36
CA THR A 619 21.05 4.49 8.84
C THR A 619 19.81 3.63 8.88
N PHE A 620 18.65 4.27 9.09
CA PHE A 620 17.35 3.60 9.20
C PHE A 620 16.33 4.14 8.21
N ILE A 621 15.52 3.24 7.64
CA ILE A 621 14.33 3.59 6.86
C ILE A 621 13.13 2.90 7.51
N ASN A 622 12.11 3.68 7.89
CA ASN A 622 10.93 3.16 8.56
C ASN A 622 9.76 3.02 7.60
N TYR A 623 9.05 1.90 7.69
CA TYR A 623 7.84 1.57 6.93
C TYR A 623 6.67 1.33 7.89
N TYR A 624 5.50 1.80 7.50
CA TYR A 624 4.28 1.77 8.30
C TYR A 624 3.12 1.12 7.54
N ALA A 625 1.96 0.98 8.17
CA ALA A 625 0.76 0.48 7.53
C ALA A 625 0.41 1.23 6.22
N GLY A 626 0.66 2.55 6.17
CA GLY A 626 0.52 3.37 4.97
C GLY A 626 1.43 2.97 3.79
N ASN A 627 2.48 2.19 4.03
CA ASN A 627 3.37 1.64 2.99
C ASN A 627 2.94 0.24 2.52
N GLY A 628 1.81 -0.30 3.01
CA GLY A 628 1.29 -1.61 2.62
C GLY A 628 1.56 -2.74 3.62
N LEU A 629 2.02 -2.44 4.85
CA LEU A 629 2.17 -3.44 5.89
C LEU A 629 0.80 -3.94 6.38
N GLN A 630 0.76 -5.15 7.00
CA GLN A 630 -0.44 -5.71 7.62
C GLN A 630 -1.06 -4.79 8.69
N GLY A 631 -0.26 -3.91 9.25
CA GLY A 631 -0.55 -2.96 10.32
C GLY A 631 0.77 -2.44 10.88
N ASN A 632 0.71 -1.57 11.87
CA ASN A 632 1.92 -1.07 12.54
C ASN A 632 2.44 -2.02 13.63
N GLU A 633 1.58 -2.84 14.22
CA GLU A 633 1.92 -3.70 15.35
C GLU A 633 2.29 -5.11 14.88
N PHE A 634 3.53 -5.54 15.20
CA PHE A 634 4.07 -6.86 14.88
C PHE A 634 4.20 -7.72 16.13
N SER A 635 4.16 -9.04 15.93
CA SER A 635 4.28 -10.02 17.01
C SER A 635 5.74 -10.39 17.28
N LYS A 636 6.06 -10.66 18.56
CA LYS A 636 7.40 -11.04 19.00
C LYS A 636 7.81 -12.37 18.36
N ASN A 637 9.04 -12.40 17.83
CA ASN A 637 9.64 -13.59 17.18
C ASN A 637 8.81 -14.18 16.02
N ALA A 638 7.82 -13.47 15.50
CA ALA A 638 6.98 -13.91 14.39
C ALA A 638 7.58 -13.50 13.04
N ALA A 639 8.74 -14.04 12.70
CA ALA A 639 9.38 -13.77 11.42
C ALA A 639 10.18 -14.97 10.93
N CYS A 640 10.27 -15.10 9.60
CA CYS A 640 11.18 -16.04 8.95
C CYS A 640 11.61 -15.54 7.57
N THR A 641 12.72 -16.06 7.06
CA THR A 641 13.18 -15.87 5.69
C THR A 641 12.96 -17.17 4.92
N ASP A 642 12.39 -17.10 3.70
CA ASP A 642 12.22 -18.27 2.85
C ASP A 642 13.39 -18.48 1.87
N LYS A 643 13.39 -19.65 1.21
CA LYS A 643 14.43 -20.05 0.24
C LYS A 643 14.52 -19.09 -0.97
N ASP A 644 13.42 -18.43 -1.30
CA ASP A 644 13.32 -17.49 -2.42
C ASP A 644 13.72 -16.06 -2.03
N GLY A 645 14.13 -15.84 -0.77
CA GLY A 645 14.56 -14.55 -0.22
C GLY A 645 13.40 -13.63 0.16
N TYR A 646 12.20 -14.19 0.36
CA TYR A 646 11.12 -13.44 0.99
C TYR A 646 11.32 -13.36 2.48
N LEU A 647 11.24 -12.15 3.01
CA LEU A 647 11.10 -11.90 4.45
C LEU A 647 9.60 -11.88 4.79
N ILE A 648 9.22 -12.58 5.85
CA ILE A 648 7.83 -12.74 6.28
C ILE A 648 7.72 -12.34 7.74
N PHE A 649 6.82 -11.41 8.06
CA PHE A 649 6.61 -10.90 9.42
C PHE A 649 5.15 -11.03 9.81
N GLY A 650 4.87 -11.61 10.98
CA GLY A 650 3.54 -11.76 11.56
C GLY A 650 3.16 -10.60 12.47
N GLY A 651 1.89 -10.25 12.48
CA GLY A 651 1.33 -9.20 13.34
C GLY A 651 -0.14 -9.40 13.66
N ILE A 652 -0.76 -8.36 14.22
CA ILE A 652 -2.14 -8.45 14.77
C ILE A 652 -3.24 -8.60 13.70
N ASN A 653 -2.93 -8.30 12.43
CA ASN A 653 -3.89 -8.35 11.32
C ASN A 653 -3.50 -9.36 10.24
N GLY A 654 -2.55 -10.24 10.48
CA GLY A 654 -2.03 -11.18 9.48
C GLY A 654 -0.51 -11.12 9.31
N ILE A 655 -0.02 -11.36 8.09
CA ILE A 655 1.40 -11.28 7.75
C ILE A 655 1.68 -10.21 6.70
N THR A 656 2.87 -9.63 6.79
CA THR A 656 3.53 -8.86 5.73
C THR A 656 4.69 -9.68 5.19
N PHE A 657 4.84 -9.77 3.86
CA PHE A 657 5.95 -10.45 3.24
C PHE A 657 6.43 -9.71 1.98
N PHE A 658 7.74 -9.73 1.74
CA PHE A 658 8.36 -8.98 0.64
C PHE A 658 9.75 -9.51 0.33
N ARG A 659 10.29 -9.15 -0.83
CA ARG A 659 11.70 -9.32 -1.15
C ARG A 659 12.42 -8.01 -0.94
N PRO A 660 13.47 -7.94 -0.11
CA PRO A 660 14.25 -6.72 0.09
C PRO A 660 14.72 -6.05 -1.20
N ALA A 661 15.18 -6.82 -2.16
CA ALA A 661 15.63 -6.32 -3.47
C ALA A 661 14.52 -5.65 -4.32
N GLU A 662 13.25 -5.90 -4.01
CA GLU A 662 12.11 -5.29 -4.69
C GLU A 662 11.66 -3.98 -4.01
N ILE A 663 12.23 -3.65 -2.84
CA ILE A 663 11.90 -2.43 -2.10
C ILE A 663 12.71 -1.26 -2.66
N THR A 664 12.05 -0.32 -3.30
CA THR A 664 12.70 0.88 -3.83
C THR A 664 12.77 1.96 -2.74
N THR A 665 13.96 2.52 -2.57
CA THR A 665 14.23 3.59 -1.60
C THR A 665 14.11 5.00 -2.20
N GLU A 666 13.68 5.13 -3.46
CA GLU A 666 13.45 6.44 -4.08
C GLU A 666 12.28 7.15 -3.39
N VAL A 667 12.60 7.86 -2.35
CA VAL A 667 11.67 8.80 -1.71
C VAL A 667 11.66 10.08 -2.55
N LYS A 668 10.62 10.27 -3.37
CA LYS A 668 10.34 11.60 -3.91
C LYS A 668 10.11 12.53 -2.72
N LYS A 669 10.97 13.55 -2.59
CA LYS A 669 10.81 14.55 -1.51
C LYS A 669 9.42 15.18 -1.65
N PRO A 670 8.57 15.13 -0.63
CA PRO A 670 7.26 15.78 -0.68
C PRO A 670 7.44 17.30 -0.72
N GLU A 671 6.67 17.98 -1.55
CA GLU A 671 6.53 19.43 -1.47
C GLU A 671 5.64 19.76 -0.28
N VAL A 672 6.18 20.49 0.67
CA VAL A 672 5.43 21.00 1.82
C VAL A 672 4.88 22.38 1.50
N ARG A 673 3.57 22.54 1.63
CA ARG A 673 2.89 23.83 1.43
C ARG A 673 2.00 24.17 2.64
N ILE A 674 1.87 25.47 2.94
CA ILE A 674 0.94 25.93 3.96
C ILE A 674 -0.46 25.95 3.31
N ALA A 675 -1.33 25.06 3.74
CA ALA A 675 -2.69 24.96 3.21
C ALA A 675 -3.61 26.03 3.82
N ASP A 676 -3.50 26.26 5.13
CA ASP A 676 -4.33 27.20 5.87
C ASP A 676 -3.55 27.87 7.01
N PHE A 677 -3.99 29.07 7.36
CA PHE A 677 -3.48 29.82 8.50
C PHE A 677 -4.65 30.25 9.40
N TYR A 678 -4.53 30.05 10.70
CA TYR A 678 -5.59 30.37 11.66
C TYR A 678 -5.08 31.33 12.75
N ILE A 679 -5.87 32.34 13.07
CA ILE A 679 -5.67 33.18 14.25
C ILE A 679 -6.89 33.00 15.16
N HIS A 680 -6.67 32.60 16.41
CA HIS A 680 -7.75 32.32 17.38
C HIS A 680 -8.83 31.37 16.79
N ASN A 681 -8.43 30.30 16.12
CA ASN A 681 -9.30 29.33 15.45
C ASN A 681 -10.18 29.92 14.31
N LYS A 682 -9.90 31.11 13.83
CA LYS A 682 -10.53 31.69 12.64
C LYS A 682 -9.57 31.63 11.48
N ALA A 683 -10.02 31.05 10.36
CA ALA A 683 -9.23 31.00 9.14
C ALA A 683 -8.90 32.41 8.64
N VAL A 684 -7.63 32.63 8.34
CA VAL A 684 -7.13 33.92 7.80
C VAL A 684 -7.11 33.78 6.28
N LYS A 685 -7.86 34.66 5.61
CA LYS A 685 -7.89 34.80 4.15
C LYS A 685 -7.33 36.14 3.73
N LYS A 686 -6.98 36.29 2.46
CA LYS A 686 -6.64 37.63 1.89
C LYS A 686 -7.69 38.65 2.27
N GLY A 687 -7.25 39.82 2.73
CA GLY A 687 -8.13 40.89 3.22
C GLY A 687 -8.53 40.76 4.69
N THR A 688 -8.13 39.69 5.39
CA THR A 688 -8.34 39.58 6.85
C THR A 688 -7.53 40.68 7.56
N ARG A 689 -8.19 41.48 8.38
CA ARG A 689 -7.56 42.62 9.10
C ARG A 689 -7.36 42.30 10.58
N SER A 690 -6.22 42.71 11.11
CA SER A 690 -5.95 42.86 12.54
C SER A 690 -5.61 44.31 12.83
N GLY A 691 -6.55 45.04 13.42
CA GLY A 691 -6.46 46.49 13.52
C GLY A 691 -6.49 47.17 12.14
N ASN A 692 -5.52 48.04 11.89
CA ASN A 692 -5.43 48.79 10.62
C ASN A 692 -4.62 48.04 9.52
N HIS A 693 -4.09 46.87 9.78
CA HIS A 693 -3.24 46.13 8.85
C HIS A 693 -3.93 44.88 8.34
N GLU A 694 -3.71 44.55 7.06
CA GLU A 694 -4.03 43.22 6.52
C GLU A 694 -3.02 42.24 7.03
N VAL A 695 -3.51 41.05 7.48
CA VAL A 695 -2.67 39.96 8.01
C VAL A 695 -1.89 39.29 6.89
N ILE A 696 -2.52 39.08 5.75
CA ILE A 696 -1.93 38.55 4.51
C ILE A 696 -2.45 39.32 3.30
N GLU A 697 -1.56 39.66 2.38
CA GLU A 697 -1.85 40.44 1.16
C GLU A 697 -2.10 39.55 -0.07
N THR A 698 -1.73 38.23 0.01
CA THR A 698 -1.86 37.23 -1.06
C THR A 698 -2.62 36.02 -0.53
N ALA A 699 -2.86 35.02 -1.39
CA ALA A 699 -3.36 33.73 -0.94
C ALA A 699 -2.39 33.09 0.06
N VAL A 700 -2.91 32.34 1.05
CA VAL A 700 -2.09 31.73 2.12
C VAL A 700 -1.00 30.84 1.54
N GLN A 701 -1.30 30.15 0.43
CA GLN A 701 -0.37 29.26 -0.28
C GLN A 701 0.80 30.01 -0.96
N GLU A 702 0.62 31.30 -1.24
CA GLU A 702 1.59 32.18 -1.90
C GLU A 702 2.24 33.16 -0.92
N ALA A 703 1.77 33.20 0.32
CA ALA A 703 2.22 34.16 1.30
C ALA A 703 3.68 33.92 1.71
N SER A 704 4.55 34.86 1.42
CA SER A 704 5.94 34.87 1.87
C SER A 704 6.11 35.58 3.22
N ARG A 705 5.10 36.34 3.69
CA ARG A 705 5.10 37.07 4.97
C ARG A 705 3.70 37.12 5.57
N PHE A 706 3.64 37.02 6.90
CA PHE A 706 2.46 37.28 7.72
C PHE A 706 2.75 38.55 8.58
N ARG A 707 1.83 39.47 8.65
CA ARG A 707 1.94 40.70 9.45
C ARG A 707 1.11 40.65 10.74
#